data_a08fba84c58eb670cdb6855b2619373c
#
_entry.id   a08fba84c58eb670cdb6855b2619373c
#
_cell.length_a   1.000
_cell.length_b   1.000
_cell.length_c   1.000
_cell.angle_alpha   90.00
_cell.angle_beta   90.00
_cell.angle_gamma   90.00
#
_symmetry.space_group_name_H-M   'P 1'
#
loop_
_entity.id
_entity.type
_entity.pdbx_description
1 polymer ?
#
loop_
_entity_poly.entity_id
_entity_poly.type
_entity_poly.pdbx_seq_one_letter_code
_entity_poly.pdbx_strand_id
1 'polypeptide(L)'
;MEQRAKASWDLTHFGDPNPYASLPTMNIYTYDLGRLLHEFVDEDVAFNFREFFRVNDNGTFIHEKDVKAFLNLISKEDKDSCYPFANEEYRNIFRHTLWMLPGVKEARAMSALLQSHPVFQHFKVVNVAGDGDEDEESKDALAAVEEAIGKDPDATRTITLSCGRLTTGVSVKAWTGVFMLSGSYNTATSSYMQTIFRVQTPATINGRVKEQCYVFDFAPDRTLKVIAETAKISAKAGKTSGNDRKIMGEFLNFCPIISIEGSKMSQFDVPKMLEQLKRVYVERVVRNGFEDRSLYNDELMKLNDLELQEFDDLKKIIGQTKAMPKTNQVDINNQGLTDEQYEELEDLEKKSKKRGRDKQPLTEEEKQRLAELKKKKENREAAISILRGISIRMPLLIYGAELQDESQEITIDNFASLIDSQSWEEFMPKGVTKQKFNSIKKYYDPEIFCAAGKRIRAMARAADKLSVEERIERITDIFSTFRNPDKETVLTPWRVVNMHLGDCLGGYNFFEKDYETTLSDPRFIDRGEVTANVFAPDSRILEINSKSGLYPLYMAYSIYRTRVKNSLFSVSSIEDEQRIWDKVVAENIFVICKTPMAKSITKRTLIGFRKAKVNTRYFEDLINQIKNKPEHFIKQVDKFITDRTGIKNMKINAIVGNPPYQIITERTSDTPVYNYFMDVSFRISDKATLITPARYLFDAGKTPHDWNLKMLNDEHFKIIWYKAKSTDVFPNVDIKGGVAVCYRDANYSFGKIGSFTAYSELNGIYRKVVANNETFTPLSNIIYPQNKFDLSILYKEHPELKSRIGSNGNERRLTTSIFGLSEIFHVQKMQAEMLGLIKNVREIRWINSSFIEDHPCLGKWKVIVPKSNGTGAIGEVLSTPLIGEPLIGYTQSFIGIGTFNEQTEAMAALKYVKSKFARTLLGILKVTQDNSKETWRFVPLQDFTSKSDIDWEKSVAEIDRQLYAKYELSEEEITFIESMIKPM
;
A
#
# COMPACT_ATOMS: atom_id res chain seq x y z
N MET A 1 26.33 -7.44 -27.88
CA MET A 1 27.68 -8.02 -27.95
C MET A 1 27.88 -8.80 -29.24
N GLU A 2 27.02 -9.74 -29.59
CA GLU A 2 27.19 -10.59 -30.80
C GLU A 2 27.20 -9.82 -32.12
N GLN A 3 26.36 -8.82 -32.30
CA GLN A 3 26.40 -7.94 -33.48
C GLN A 3 27.68 -7.11 -33.57
N ARG A 4 28.21 -6.65 -32.42
CA ARG A 4 29.50 -6.00 -32.36
C ARG A 4 30.63 -6.99 -32.72
N ALA A 5 30.56 -8.21 -32.19
CA ALA A 5 31.49 -9.28 -32.53
C ALA A 5 31.44 -9.61 -34.04
N LYS A 6 30.21 -9.70 -34.63
CA LYS A 6 30.01 -9.88 -36.09
C LYS A 6 30.76 -8.79 -36.89
N ALA A 7 30.59 -7.53 -36.54
CA ALA A 7 31.17 -6.41 -37.26
C ALA A 7 32.68 -6.26 -37.05
N SER A 8 33.23 -6.66 -35.91
CA SER A 8 34.67 -6.54 -35.60
C SER A 8 35.45 -7.81 -35.80
N TRP A 9 34.80 -8.95 -36.09
CA TRP A 9 35.49 -10.25 -36.20
C TRP A 9 36.60 -10.24 -37.25
N ASP A 10 36.30 -9.78 -38.47
CA ASP A 10 37.26 -9.78 -39.58
C ASP A 10 38.44 -8.85 -39.35
N LEU A 11 38.29 -7.87 -38.43
CA LEU A 11 39.35 -6.93 -38.03
C LEU A 11 40.27 -7.53 -36.95
N THR A 12 39.80 -8.50 -36.21
CA THR A 12 40.52 -9.05 -35.03
C THR A 12 40.95 -10.49 -35.22
N HIS A 13 40.36 -11.22 -36.20
CA HIS A 13 40.57 -12.67 -36.42
C HIS A 13 40.81 -12.92 -37.91
N PHE A 14 42.01 -12.52 -38.37
CA PHE A 14 42.41 -12.67 -39.79
C PHE A 14 42.44 -14.15 -40.20
N GLY A 15 41.58 -14.47 -41.18
CA GLY A 15 41.54 -15.81 -41.81
C GLY A 15 40.59 -16.83 -41.16
N ASP A 16 39.99 -16.53 -40.00
CA ASP A 16 39.00 -17.43 -39.38
C ASP A 16 37.57 -17.07 -39.82
N PRO A 17 36.70 -18.08 -40.13
CA PRO A 17 35.33 -17.80 -40.52
C PRO A 17 34.59 -17.11 -39.35
N ASN A 18 33.89 -16.05 -39.68
CA ASN A 18 33.08 -15.29 -38.68
C ASN A 18 31.89 -16.13 -38.17
N PRO A 19 31.91 -16.60 -36.93
CA PRO A 19 30.83 -17.43 -36.39
C PRO A 19 29.48 -16.69 -36.26
N TYR A 20 29.51 -15.36 -36.33
CA TYR A 20 28.32 -14.54 -36.27
C TYR A 20 27.83 -14.08 -37.64
N ALA A 21 28.44 -14.53 -38.72
CA ALA A 21 28.11 -14.09 -40.11
C ALA A 21 26.61 -14.26 -40.44
N SER A 22 26.00 -15.36 -39.97
CA SER A 22 24.59 -15.66 -40.23
C SER A 22 23.59 -14.94 -39.28
N LEU A 23 24.09 -14.16 -38.30
CA LEU A 23 23.20 -13.46 -37.34
C LEU A 23 22.48 -12.29 -38.04
N PRO A 24 21.12 -12.27 -38.05
CA PRO A 24 20.35 -11.17 -38.65
C PRO A 24 20.58 -9.83 -37.90
N THR A 25 20.65 -8.74 -38.62
CA THR A 25 20.66 -7.39 -38.02
C THR A 25 19.25 -7.07 -37.51
N MET A 26 19.17 -6.66 -36.23
CA MET A 26 17.90 -6.32 -35.61
C MET A 26 17.59 -4.83 -35.79
N ASN A 27 16.41 -4.55 -36.34
CA ASN A 27 15.89 -3.20 -36.52
C ASN A 27 14.69 -3.02 -35.58
N ILE A 28 14.70 -2.00 -34.72
CA ILE A 28 13.61 -1.71 -33.79
C ILE A 28 12.84 -0.49 -34.31
N TYR A 29 11.57 -0.71 -34.62
CA TYR A 29 10.63 0.33 -35.05
C TYR A 29 9.72 0.68 -33.86
N THR A 30 9.64 1.94 -33.49
CA THR A 30 8.78 2.43 -32.43
C THR A 30 7.68 3.32 -32.98
N TYR A 31 6.45 3.08 -32.51
CA TYR A 31 5.26 3.82 -32.90
C TYR A 31 4.60 4.42 -31.66
N ASP A 32 4.36 5.71 -31.65
CA ASP A 32 3.66 6.38 -30.58
C ASP A 32 2.14 6.26 -30.79
N LEU A 33 1.54 5.17 -30.29
CA LEU A 33 0.09 4.98 -30.36
C LEU A 33 -0.68 6.06 -29.61
N GLY A 34 -0.10 6.64 -28.59
CA GLY A 34 -0.74 7.68 -27.80
C GLY A 34 -1.04 8.94 -28.59
N ARG A 35 -0.18 9.28 -29.53
CA ARG A 35 -0.43 10.38 -30.48
C ARG A 35 -1.39 10.03 -31.61
N LEU A 36 -1.55 8.73 -31.91
CA LEU A 36 -2.37 8.22 -32.99
C LEU A 36 -3.82 7.94 -32.55
N LEU A 37 -4.03 7.63 -31.30
CA LEU A 37 -5.32 7.25 -30.69
C LEU A 37 -5.57 8.13 -29.47
N HIS A 38 -5.97 9.37 -29.69
CA HIS A 38 -6.11 10.42 -28.67
C HIS A 38 -7.01 10.09 -27.48
N GLU A 39 -7.85 9.08 -27.57
CA GLU A 39 -8.81 8.71 -26.50
C GLU A 39 -8.22 7.79 -25.41
N PHE A 40 -7.04 7.18 -25.62
CA PHE A 40 -6.44 6.21 -24.70
C PHE A 40 -5.19 6.73 -23.99
N VAL A 41 -4.91 7.99 -24.10
CA VAL A 41 -3.72 8.62 -23.55
C VAL A 41 -4.06 9.94 -22.90
N ASP A 42 -3.89 9.99 -21.62
CA ASP A 42 -3.46 11.21 -20.97
C ASP A 42 -2.18 11.69 -21.68
N GLU A 43 -2.10 12.95 -22.08
CA GLU A 43 -1.01 13.54 -22.88
C GLU A 43 0.42 13.18 -22.43
N ASP A 44 0.55 12.47 -21.31
CA ASP A 44 1.77 12.19 -20.56
C ASP A 44 1.94 10.76 -20.05
N VAL A 45 1.07 9.80 -20.42
CA VAL A 45 1.08 8.42 -19.90
C VAL A 45 1.45 7.41 -20.98
N ALA A 46 2.32 6.43 -20.65
CA ALA A 46 2.63 5.31 -21.54
C ALA A 46 1.36 4.54 -21.88
N PHE A 47 1.21 4.16 -23.16
CA PHE A 47 0.04 3.48 -23.69
C PHE A 47 -0.32 2.21 -22.89
N ASN A 48 -1.57 2.11 -22.47
CA ASN A 48 -2.05 1.01 -21.66
C ASN A 48 -2.63 -0.12 -22.53
N PHE A 49 -1.77 -1.04 -22.97
CA PHE A 49 -2.20 -2.19 -23.80
C PHE A 49 -3.24 -3.07 -23.13
N ARG A 50 -3.22 -3.23 -21.80
CA ARG A 50 -4.18 -4.08 -21.08
C ARG A 50 -5.60 -3.50 -21.13
N GLU A 51 -5.72 -2.17 -21.02
CA GLU A 51 -7.01 -1.50 -21.17
C GLU A 51 -7.44 -1.45 -22.64
N PHE A 52 -6.56 -1.10 -23.55
CA PHE A 52 -6.86 -1.02 -24.97
C PHE A 52 -7.38 -2.35 -25.56
N PHE A 53 -6.76 -3.48 -25.17
CA PHE A 53 -7.18 -4.82 -25.59
C PHE A 53 -8.13 -5.50 -24.60
N ARG A 54 -8.76 -4.80 -23.68
CA ARG A 54 -9.67 -5.37 -22.70
C ARG A 54 -10.85 -6.06 -23.34
N VAL A 55 -11.17 -7.28 -22.89
CA VAL A 55 -12.23 -8.14 -23.39
C VAL A 55 -13.39 -8.18 -22.40
N ASN A 56 -14.64 -8.12 -22.92
CA ASN A 56 -15.86 -8.30 -22.16
C ASN A 56 -16.17 -9.79 -21.92
N ASP A 57 -17.23 -10.07 -21.16
CA ASP A 57 -17.64 -11.44 -20.84
C ASP A 57 -18.10 -12.27 -22.07
N ASN A 58 -18.45 -11.60 -23.17
CA ASN A 58 -18.82 -12.24 -24.43
C ASN A 58 -17.61 -12.61 -25.30
N GLY A 59 -16.39 -12.33 -24.86
CA GLY A 59 -15.16 -12.65 -25.60
C GLY A 59 -14.81 -11.66 -26.72
N THR A 60 -15.43 -10.47 -26.76
CA THR A 60 -15.12 -9.40 -27.72
C THR A 60 -14.42 -8.22 -27.05
N PHE A 61 -13.64 -7.44 -27.79
CA PHE A 61 -12.98 -6.26 -27.24
C PHE A 61 -14.01 -5.20 -26.80
N ILE A 62 -13.80 -4.60 -25.65
CA ILE A 62 -14.61 -3.45 -25.18
C ILE A 62 -14.40 -2.26 -26.14
N HIS A 63 -13.14 -2.04 -26.53
CA HIS A 63 -12.73 -0.99 -27.47
C HIS A 63 -12.56 -1.53 -28.89
N GLU A 64 -13.49 -2.36 -29.38
CA GLU A 64 -13.37 -3.05 -30.68
C GLU A 64 -13.19 -2.09 -31.87
N LYS A 65 -13.83 -0.91 -31.81
CA LYS A 65 -13.67 0.12 -32.87
C LYS A 65 -12.23 0.60 -32.99
N ASP A 66 -11.57 0.80 -31.85
CA ASP A 66 -10.21 1.31 -31.79
C ASP A 66 -9.20 0.24 -32.14
N VAL A 67 -9.44 -1.02 -31.72
CA VAL A 67 -8.64 -2.17 -32.15
C VAL A 67 -8.75 -2.36 -33.67
N LYS A 68 -9.95 -2.22 -34.26
CA LYS A 68 -10.13 -2.25 -35.72
C LYS A 68 -9.42 -1.07 -36.39
N ALA A 69 -9.49 0.13 -35.83
CA ALA A 69 -8.78 1.30 -36.34
C ALA A 69 -7.25 1.08 -36.32
N PHE A 70 -6.71 0.49 -35.25
CA PHE A 70 -5.31 0.10 -35.17
C PHE A 70 -4.92 -0.93 -36.25
N LEU A 71 -5.70 -2.00 -36.44
CA LEU A 71 -5.43 -3.00 -37.47
C LEU A 71 -5.50 -2.40 -38.88
N ASN A 72 -6.49 -1.54 -39.13
CA ASN A 72 -6.58 -0.79 -40.39
C ASN A 72 -5.36 0.13 -40.60
N LEU A 73 -4.89 0.82 -39.55
CA LEU A 73 -3.74 1.72 -39.63
C LEU A 73 -2.48 0.96 -40.04
N ILE A 74 -2.18 -0.18 -39.43
CA ILE A 74 -0.95 -0.94 -39.72
C ILE A 74 -1.01 -1.71 -41.06
N SER A 75 -2.19 -1.81 -41.67
CA SER A 75 -2.42 -2.58 -42.93
C SER A 75 -2.98 -1.76 -44.08
N LYS A 76 -3.23 -0.44 -43.91
CA LYS A 76 -3.76 0.44 -44.94
C LYS A 76 -2.81 0.52 -46.12
N GLU A 77 -3.31 0.18 -47.29
CA GLU A 77 -2.53 0.18 -48.51
C GLU A 77 -2.08 1.62 -48.89
N ASP A 78 -0.78 1.83 -48.76
CA ASP A 78 -0.14 3.10 -49.05
C ASP A 78 1.34 2.84 -49.39
N LYS A 79 1.77 3.32 -50.54
CA LYS A 79 3.16 3.14 -51.03
C LYS A 79 4.20 3.91 -50.24
N ASP A 80 3.78 5.02 -49.60
CA ASP A 80 4.64 5.89 -48.81
C ASP A 80 4.53 5.62 -47.31
N SER A 81 3.75 4.60 -46.93
CA SER A 81 3.53 4.23 -45.53
C SER A 81 4.70 3.43 -44.97
N CYS A 82 5.01 3.70 -43.71
CA CYS A 82 6.05 3.01 -42.95
C CYS A 82 5.46 1.89 -42.03
N TYR A 83 4.19 1.58 -42.21
CA TYR A 83 3.53 0.53 -41.39
C TYR A 83 3.78 -0.89 -41.96
N PRO A 84 3.90 -1.90 -41.09
CA PRO A 84 4.47 -3.20 -41.47
C PRO A 84 3.66 -4.03 -42.44
N PHE A 85 2.38 -3.75 -42.65
CA PHE A 85 1.51 -4.48 -43.59
C PHE A 85 0.90 -3.58 -44.67
N ALA A 86 1.43 -2.38 -44.84
CA ALA A 86 0.86 -1.35 -45.72
C ALA A 86 0.95 -1.64 -47.22
N ASN A 87 1.88 -2.50 -47.63
CA ASN A 87 2.05 -2.87 -49.03
C ASN A 87 2.46 -4.34 -49.19
N GLU A 88 2.44 -4.85 -50.43
CA GLU A 88 2.71 -6.27 -50.69
C GLU A 88 4.20 -6.62 -50.44
N GLU A 89 5.13 -5.69 -50.62
CA GLU A 89 6.54 -5.91 -50.32
C GLU A 89 6.75 -6.15 -48.83
N TYR A 90 6.16 -5.30 -47.99
CA TYR A 90 6.21 -5.49 -46.52
C TYR A 90 5.50 -6.74 -46.07
N ARG A 91 4.35 -7.09 -46.67
CA ARG A 91 3.63 -8.34 -46.38
C ARG A 91 4.46 -9.59 -46.74
N ASN A 92 5.35 -9.44 -47.71
CA ASN A 92 6.28 -10.52 -48.10
C ASN A 92 7.48 -10.59 -47.15
N ILE A 93 7.99 -9.46 -46.61
CA ILE A 93 9.03 -9.43 -45.59
C ILE A 93 8.47 -9.98 -44.27
N PHE A 94 7.24 -9.63 -43.89
CA PHE A 94 6.60 -10.02 -42.64
C PHE A 94 5.63 -11.19 -42.81
N ARG A 95 5.99 -12.20 -43.65
CA ARG A 95 5.21 -13.40 -43.89
C ARG A 95 4.94 -14.17 -42.61
N HIS A 96 5.90 -14.23 -41.71
CA HIS A 96 5.82 -14.95 -40.47
C HIS A 96 6.18 -14.03 -39.30
N THR A 97 5.20 -13.75 -38.43
CA THR A 97 5.36 -12.83 -37.33
C THR A 97 4.86 -13.43 -36.02
N LEU A 98 5.45 -12.96 -34.91
CA LEU A 98 5.03 -13.27 -33.53
C LEU A 98 4.39 -12.00 -32.94
N TRP A 99 3.15 -12.12 -32.44
CA TRP A 99 2.42 -11.02 -31.81
C TRP A 99 2.23 -11.32 -30.33
N MET A 100 2.74 -10.45 -29.48
CA MET A 100 2.64 -10.57 -28.03
C MET A 100 1.45 -9.79 -27.50
N LEU A 101 0.47 -10.46 -26.94
CA LEU A 101 -0.78 -9.89 -26.40
C LEU A 101 -0.83 -9.93 -24.88
N PRO A 102 -1.66 -9.09 -24.20
CA PRO A 102 -1.69 -8.98 -22.75
C PRO A 102 -2.17 -10.24 -22.02
N GLY A 103 -2.98 -11.09 -22.66
CA GLY A 103 -3.55 -12.29 -22.05
C GLY A 103 -4.19 -13.26 -23.04
N VAL A 104 -4.66 -14.38 -22.52
CA VAL A 104 -5.26 -15.49 -23.31
C VAL A 104 -6.60 -15.09 -23.93
N LYS A 105 -7.44 -14.35 -23.19
CA LYS A 105 -8.73 -13.86 -23.68
C LYS A 105 -8.53 -12.87 -24.83
N GLU A 106 -7.57 -11.98 -24.68
CA GLU A 106 -7.19 -10.97 -25.67
C GLU A 106 -6.64 -11.60 -26.94
N ALA A 107 -5.84 -12.68 -26.81
CA ALA A 107 -5.34 -13.44 -27.96
C ALA A 107 -6.48 -14.17 -28.73
N ARG A 108 -7.48 -14.70 -28.03
CA ARG A 108 -8.66 -15.30 -28.65
C ARG A 108 -9.49 -14.28 -29.43
N ALA A 109 -9.76 -13.12 -28.80
CA ALA A 109 -10.49 -12.03 -29.43
C ALA A 109 -9.75 -11.48 -30.66
N MET A 110 -8.43 -11.33 -30.57
CA MET A 110 -7.58 -10.90 -31.69
C MET A 110 -7.60 -11.90 -32.82
N SER A 111 -7.50 -13.21 -32.52
CA SER A 111 -7.58 -14.28 -33.54
C SER A 111 -8.87 -14.19 -34.33
N ALA A 112 -10.02 -14.03 -33.68
CA ALA A 112 -11.32 -13.87 -34.35
C ALA A 112 -11.39 -12.63 -35.23
N LEU A 113 -10.84 -11.50 -34.73
CA LEU A 113 -10.85 -10.23 -35.45
C LEU A 113 -9.96 -10.27 -36.70
N LEU A 114 -8.76 -10.87 -36.59
CA LEU A 114 -7.83 -11.02 -37.73
C LEU A 114 -8.41 -11.91 -38.84
N GLN A 115 -9.12 -12.96 -38.49
CA GLN A 115 -9.76 -13.87 -39.47
C GLN A 115 -10.85 -13.18 -40.31
N SER A 116 -11.46 -12.13 -39.79
CA SER A 116 -12.47 -11.32 -40.48
C SER A 116 -11.92 -10.06 -41.17
N HIS A 117 -10.65 -9.75 -40.95
CA HIS A 117 -10.05 -8.52 -41.46
C HIS A 117 -9.61 -8.64 -42.94
N PRO A 118 -9.86 -7.64 -43.81
CA PRO A 118 -9.62 -7.76 -45.27
C PRO A 118 -8.19 -8.15 -45.66
N VAL A 119 -7.18 -7.71 -44.90
CA VAL A 119 -5.76 -8.03 -45.15
C VAL A 119 -5.33 -9.28 -44.40
N PHE A 120 -5.67 -9.40 -43.13
CA PHE A 120 -5.15 -10.44 -42.26
C PHE A 120 -5.87 -11.80 -42.47
N GLN A 121 -7.05 -11.84 -43.07
CA GLN A 121 -7.71 -13.12 -43.47
C GLN A 121 -6.83 -13.97 -44.38
N HIS A 122 -5.85 -13.37 -45.05
CA HIS A 122 -4.90 -14.08 -45.93
C HIS A 122 -3.69 -14.65 -45.16
N PHE A 123 -3.65 -14.45 -43.85
CA PHE A 123 -2.64 -15.01 -42.95
C PHE A 123 -3.27 -16.16 -42.16
N LYS A 124 -2.53 -17.27 -42.02
CA LYS A 124 -2.94 -18.33 -41.10
C LYS A 124 -2.64 -17.89 -39.67
N VAL A 125 -3.67 -17.60 -38.88
CA VAL A 125 -3.53 -17.20 -37.49
C VAL A 125 -3.39 -18.42 -36.60
N VAL A 126 -2.29 -18.51 -35.88
CA VAL A 126 -1.98 -19.60 -34.92
C VAL A 126 -1.99 -19.01 -33.50
N ASN A 127 -3.02 -19.33 -32.76
CA ASN A 127 -3.14 -18.88 -31.38
C ASN A 127 -2.57 -19.94 -30.43
N VAL A 128 -1.39 -19.62 -29.85
CA VAL A 128 -0.68 -20.47 -28.87
C VAL A 128 -0.73 -19.90 -27.46
N ALA A 129 -1.53 -18.83 -27.24
CA ALA A 129 -1.69 -18.24 -25.91
C ALA A 129 -2.34 -19.25 -24.95
N GLY A 130 -1.74 -19.45 -23.79
CA GLY A 130 -2.22 -20.36 -22.74
C GLY A 130 -1.60 -20.00 -21.40
N ASP A 131 -2.20 -20.47 -20.31
CA ASP A 131 -1.73 -20.26 -18.95
C ASP A 131 -0.70 -21.38 -18.61
N GLY A 132 0.58 -21.05 -18.55
CA GLY A 132 1.64 -21.90 -18.03
C GLY A 132 2.77 -22.24 -19.01
N ASP A 133 3.95 -22.49 -18.42
CA ASP A 133 5.20 -22.94 -19.05
C ASP A 133 5.39 -24.47 -18.86
N GLU A 134 4.35 -25.28 -19.00
CA GLU A 134 4.54 -26.72 -18.97
C GLU A 134 5.22 -27.17 -20.26
N ASP A 135 6.32 -27.90 -20.13
CA ASP A 135 7.22 -28.31 -21.23
C ASP A 135 6.51 -29.10 -22.35
N GLU A 136 5.46 -29.84 -22.05
CA GLU A 136 4.68 -30.58 -23.03
C GLU A 136 3.77 -29.67 -23.89
N GLU A 137 3.09 -28.70 -23.27
CA GLU A 137 2.23 -27.76 -23.98
C GLU A 137 3.02 -26.78 -24.85
N SER A 138 4.26 -26.49 -24.50
CA SER A 138 5.17 -25.66 -25.31
C SER A 138 5.64 -26.40 -26.56
N LYS A 139 5.83 -27.71 -26.51
CA LYS A 139 6.13 -28.56 -27.69
C LYS A 139 4.97 -28.63 -28.66
N ASP A 140 3.76 -28.78 -28.16
CA ASP A 140 2.55 -28.78 -28.98
C ASP A 140 2.30 -27.42 -29.65
N ALA A 141 2.58 -26.32 -28.94
CA ALA A 141 2.51 -24.95 -29.47
C ALA A 141 3.54 -24.73 -30.58
N LEU A 142 4.78 -25.23 -30.42
CA LEU A 142 5.81 -25.14 -31.44
C LEU A 142 5.41 -25.97 -32.69
N ALA A 143 4.96 -27.18 -32.47
CA ALA A 143 4.53 -28.07 -33.59
C ALA A 143 3.39 -27.42 -34.40
N ALA A 144 2.42 -26.82 -33.75
CA ALA A 144 1.33 -26.10 -34.42
C ALA A 144 1.82 -24.91 -35.28
N VAL A 145 2.81 -24.16 -34.77
CA VAL A 145 3.44 -23.05 -35.53
C VAL A 145 4.22 -23.59 -36.71
N GLU A 146 5.03 -24.63 -36.56
CA GLU A 146 5.83 -25.24 -37.61
C GLU A 146 4.93 -25.89 -38.70
N GLU A 147 3.85 -26.56 -38.31
CA GLU A 147 2.84 -27.08 -39.24
C GLU A 147 2.15 -25.98 -40.05
N ALA A 148 1.84 -24.85 -39.39
CA ALA A 148 1.22 -23.71 -40.05
C ALA A 148 2.16 -23.05 -41.08
N ILE A 149 3.45 -22.96 -40.79
CA ILE A 149 4.49 -22.44 -41.68
C ILE A 149 4.71 -23.42 -42.86
N GLY A 150 4.69 -24.72 -42.56
CA GLY A 150 4.88 -25.76 -43.57
C GLY A 150 6.34 -25.96 -44.00
N LYS A 151 6.56 -26.80 -45.01
CA LYS A 151 7.90 -27.11 -45.50
C LYS A 151 8.54 -26.00 -46.33
N ASP A 152 7.71 -25.21 -46.97
CA ASP A 152 8.13 -24.01 -47.74
C ASP A 152 7.58 -22.75 -47.10
N PRO A 153 8.42 -22.04 -46.33
CA PRO A 153 7.99 -20.80 -45.68
C PRO A 153 7.65 -19.64 -46.63
N ASP A 154 8.16 -19.69 -47.88
CA ASP A 154 7.85 -18.64 -48.87
C ASP A 154 6.43 -18.85 -49.50
N ALA A 155 5.84 -20.05 -49.38
CA ALA A 155 4.51 -20.35 -49.88
C ALA A 155 3.37 -19.98 -48.88
N THR A 156 3.69 -19.71 -47.63
CA THR A 156 2.72 -19.46 -46.57
C THR A 156 2.90 -18.10 -45.89
N ARG A 157 1.85 -17.67 -45.20
CA ARG A 157 1.86 -16.48 -44.34
C ARG A 157 1.21 -16.83 -43.00
N THR A 158 1.89 -16.56 -41.89
CA THR A 158 1.38 -16.87 -40.54
C THR A 158 1.52 -15.71 -39.57
N ILE A 159 0.53 -15.57 -38.67
CA ILE A 159 0.60 -14.72 -37.49
C ILE A 159 0.46 -15.63 -36.29
N THR A 160 1.50 -15.69 -35.45
CA THR A 160 1.47 -16.43 -34.20
C THR A 160 1.08 -15.49 -33.07
N LEU A 161 -0.02 -15.79 -32.35
CA LEU A 161 -0.47 -15.01 -31.18
C LEU A 161 -0.01 -15.71 -29.91
N SER A 162 0.64 -14.97 -29.00
CA SER A 162 1.11 -15.47 -27.72
C SER A 162 0.91 -14.44 -26.61
N CYS A 163 0.83 -14.88 -25.34
CA CYS A 163 0.84 -14.03 -24.17
C CYS A 163 1.99 -14.36 -23.18
N GLY A 164 2.90 -15.27 -23.59
CA GLY A 164 4.03 -15.73 -22.77
C GLY A 164 4.67 -17.00 -23.31
N ARG A 165 3.90 -17.90 -23.90
CA ARG A 165 4.45 -19.12 -24.52
C ARG A 165 5.34 -18.79 -25.72
N LEU A 166 6.33 -19.62 -25.95
CA LEU A 166 7.33 -19.51 -27.03
C LEU A 166 8.28 -18.28 -26.87
N THR A 167 8.25 -17.58 -25.74
CA THR A 167 9.20 -16.47 -25.46
C THR A 167 10.54 -16.98 -24.94
N THR A 168 10.60 -18.19 -24.40
CA THR A 168 11.80 -18.85 -23.88
C THR A 168 12.02 -20.22 -24.51
N GLY A 169 13.26 -20.65 -24.69
CA GLY A 169 13.63 -22.03 -25.09
C GLY A 169 13.28 -22.46 -26.51
N VAL A 170 12.63 -21.62 -27.32
CA VAL A 170 12.11 -21.98 -28.66
C VAL A 170 12.77 -21.13 -29.76
N SER A 171 13.01 -21.72 -30.91
CA SER A 171 13.58 -21.04 -32.10
C SER A 171 12.77 -21.36 -33.35
N VAL A 172 11.94 -20.44 -33.79
CA VAL A 172 11.24 -20.53 -35.08
C VAL A 172 12.02 -19.71 -36.14
N LYS A 173 12.70 -20.40 -37.01
CA LYS A 173 13.63 -19.81 -38.00
C LYS A 173 12.96 -18.83 -38.97
N ALA A 174 11.69 -19.11 -39.33
CA ALA A 174 10.93 -18.32 -40.30
C ALA A 174 10.41 -16.96 -39.74
N TRP A 175 10.36 -16.77 -38.44
CA TRP A 175 9.89 -15.46 -37.90
C TRP A 175 10.85 -14.35 -38.28
N THR A 176 10.33 -13.34 -38.96
CA THR A 176 11.08 -12.13 -39.36
C THR A 176 10.73 -10.91 -38.55
N GLY A 177 9.53 -10.87 -37.93
CA GLY A 177 9.06 -9.75 -37.13
C GLY A 177 8.36 -10.16 -35.84
N VAL A 178 8.56 -9.36 -34.78
CA VAL A 178 7.82 -9.47 -33.52
C VAL A 178 7.08 -8.17 -33.22
N PHE A 179 5.79 -8.30 -32.85
CA PHE A 179 4.90 -7.20 -32.49
C PHE A 179 4.69 -7.20 -30.97
N MET A 180 5.17 -6.14 -30.32
CA MET A 180 5.09 -5.97 -28.86
C MET A 180 3.81 -5.23 -28.50
N LEU A 181 2.67 -5.94 -28.45
CA LEU A 181 1.32 -5.46 -28.13
C LEU A 181 0.93 -5.74 -26.68
N SER A 182 1.87 -6.14 -25.84
CA SER A 182 1.65 -6.47 -24.43
C SER A 182 2.69 -5.83 -23.56
N GLY A 183 2.43 -5.87 -22.24
CA GLY A 183 3.34 -5.36 -21.24
C GLY A 183 3.00 -3.93 -20.85
N SER A 184 3.56 -3.51 -19.74
CA SER A 184 3.49 -2.16 -19.21
C SER A 184 4.88 -1.55 -19.22
N TYR A 185 4.96 -0.30 -18.85
CA TYR A 185 6.23 0.37 -18.56
C TYR A 185 7.11 -0.44 -17.57
N ASN A 186 6.49 -1.27 -16.70
CA ASN A 186 7.17 -2.12 -15.72
C ASN A 186 7.56 -3.51 -16.25
N THR A 187 7.43 -3.76 -17.55
CA THR A 187 7.87 -5.04 -18.14
C THR A 187 9.34 -5.27 -17.82
N ALA A 188 9.67 -6.46 -17.32
CA ALA A 188 11.05 -6.83 -17.02
C ALA A 188 11.90 -6.84 -18.30
N THR A 189 13.06 -6.18 -18.23
CA THR A 189 14.01 -6.09 -19.37
C THR A 189 14.43 -7.44 -19.89
N SER A 190 14.65 -8.43 -19.00
CA SER A 190 14.96 -9.80 -19.40
C SER A 190 13.88 -10.45 -20.24
N SER A 191 12.61 -10.32 -19.86
CA SER A 191 11.49 -10.88 -20.60
C SER A 191 11.30 -10.21 -21.97
N TYR A 192 11.47 -8.89 -22.00
CA TYR A 192 11.42 -8.14 -23.26
C TYR A 192 12.52 -8.59 -24.22
N MET A 193 13.77 -8.62 -23.74
CA MET A 193 14.93 -9.02 -24.56
C MET A 193 14.80 -10.47 -25.02
N GLN A 194 14.37 -11.38 -24.17
CA GLN A 194 14.15 -12.78 -24.56
C GLN A 194 13.10 -12.90 -25.67
N THR A 195 12.05 -12.09 -25.63
CA THR A 195 11.02 -12.09 -26.66
C THR A 195 11.53 -11.57 -28.00
N ILE A 196 12.20 -10.41 -28.02
CA ILE A 196 12.68 -9.83 -29.29
C ILE A 196 13.80 -10.65 -29.93
N PHE A 197 14.60 -11.37 -29.14
CA PHE A 197 15.64 -12.27 -29.69
C PHE A 197 15.07 -13.49 -30.42
N ARG A 198 13.77 -13.81 -30.28
CA ARG A 198 13.15 -14.90 -31.05
C ARG A 198 13.22 -14.68 -32.56
N VAL A 199 13.11 -13.43 -33.01
CA VAL A 199 13.21 -13.10 -34.42
C VAL A 199 14.66 -12.98 -34.91
N GLN A 200 15.64 -12.91 -34.02
CA GLN A 200 17.06 -12.85 -34.39
C GLN A 200 17.69 -14.25 -34.68
N THR A 201 16.89 -15.31 -34.62
CA THR A 201 17.37 -16.65 -34.93
C THR A 201 17.94 -16.71 -36.35
N PRO A 202 19.22 -17.11 -36.53
CA PRO A 202 19.82 -17.32 -37.85
C PRO A 202 19.07 -18.32 -38.69
N ALA A 203 18.87 -18.04 -39.96
CA ALA A 203 18.15 -18.91 -40.86
C ALA A 203 18.64 -18.76 -42.29
N THR A 204 18.60 -19.87 -43.04
CA THR A 204 18.67 -19.87 -44.52
C THR A 204 17.37 -20.49 -45.03
N ILE A 205 16.56 -19.72 -45.72
CA ILE A 205 15.26 -20.13 -46.27
C ILE A 205 15.39 -20.12 -47.81
N ASN A 206 15.15 -21.28 -48.42
CA ASN A 206 15.25 -21.45 -49.88
C ASN A 206 16.54 -20.91 -50.48
N GLY A 207 17.67 -21.12 -49.80
CA GLY A 207 18.99 -20.66 -50.20
C GLY A 207 19.31 -19.19 -49.92
N ARG A 208 18.37 -18.41 -49.37
CA ARG A 208 18.58 -17.01 -48.99
C ARG A 208 18.81 -16.89 -47.49
N VAL A 209 19.91 -16.23 -47.12
CA VAL A 209 20.20 -15.96 -45.68
C VAL A 209 19.26 -14.86 -45.17
N LYS A 210 18.72 -15.06 -43.97
CA LYS A 210 17.97 -14.03 -43.29
C LYS A 210 18.92 -12.94 -42.75
N GLU A 211 19.04 -11.83 -43.47
CA GLU A 211 19.98 -10.76 -43.15
C GLU A 211 19.47 -9.81 -42.08
N GLN A 212 18.14 -9.68 -41.97
CA GLN A 212 17.48 -8.72 -41.10
C GLN A 212 16.34 -9.34 -40.34
N CYS A 213 16.07 -8.81 -39.15
CA CYS A 213 14.86 -9.08 -38.35
C CYS A 213 14.34 -7.78 -37.74
N TYR A 214 13.06 -7.78 -37.34
CA TYR A 214 12.33 -6.57 -37.04
C TYR A 214 11.58 -6.69 -35.73
N VAL A 215 11.63 -5.63 -34.93
CA VAL A 215 10.83 -5.47 -33.72
C VAL A 215 9.90 -4.28 -33.93
N PHE A 216 8.61 -4.47 -33.73
CA PHE A 216 7.61 -3.42 -33.80
C PHE A 216 7.09 -3.19 -32.38
N ASP A 217 7.52 -2.09 -31.76
CA ASP A 217 7.10 -1.70 -30.42
C ASP A 217 6.26 -0.42 -30.47
N PHE A 218 5.04 -0.54 -29.99
CA PHE A 218 4.06 0.54 -29.97
C PHE A 218 4.09 1.32 -28.65
N ALA A 219 5.16 1.19 -27.87
CA ALA A 219 5.44 1.94 -26.64
C ALA A 219 6.91 2.41 -26.61
N PRO A 220 7.23 3.55 -27.28
CA PRO A 220 8.60 4.06 -27.44
C PRO A 220 9.36 4.17 -26.11
N ASP A 221 8.72 4.67 -25.06
CA ASP A 221 9.34 4.86 -23.74
C ASP A 221 9.79 3.54 -23.10
N ARG A 222 9.05 2.46 -23.33
CA ARG A 222 9.43 1.11 -22.89
C ARG A 222 10.68 0.63 -23.60
N THR A 223 10.72 0.76 -24.92
CA THR A 223 11.87 0.39 -25.74
C THR A 223 13.13 1.11 -25.26
N LEU A 224 13.06 2.43 -25.10
CA LEU A 224 14.19 3.23 -24.66
C LEU A 224 14.68 2.87 -23.26
N LYS A 225 13.75 2.61 -22.34
CA LYS A 225 14.08 2.14 -20.99
C LYS A 225 14.85 0.81 -21.04
N VAL A 226 14.30 -0.19 -21.75
CA VAL A 226 14.92 -1.52 -21.86
C VAL A 226 16.32 -1.42 -22.45
N ILE A 227 16.50 -0.58 -23.43
CA ILE A 227 17.81 -0.39 -24.08
C ILE A 227 18.80 0.29 -23.14
N ALA A 228 18.39 1.33 -22.43
CA ALA A 228 19.23 2.00 -21.42
C ALA A 228 19.67 1.02 -20.32
N GLU A 229 18.73 0.21 -19.83
CA GLU A 229 18.99 -0.83 -18.85
C GLU A 229 19.94 -1.91 -19.41
N THR A 230 19.74 -2.35 -20.64
CA THR A 230 20.60 -3.37 -21.29
C THR A 230 22.01 -2.86 -21.54
N ALA A 231 22.15 -1.59 -21.90
CA ALA A 231 23.44 -0.93 -22.12
C ALA A 231 24.15 -0.55 -20.81
N LYS A 232 23.58 -0.90 -19.64
CA LYS A 232 24.07 -0.49 -18.31
C LYS A 232 24.30 1.04 -18.19
N ILE A 233 23.49 1.82 -18.89
CA ILE A 233 23.57 3.27 -18.83
C ILE A 233 22.95 3.71 -17.51
N SER A 234 23.76 4.41 -16.70
CA SER A 234 23.29 4.99 -15.45
C SER A 234 22.07 5.89 -15.71
N ALA A 235 21.05 5.77 -14.87
CA ALA A 235 19.82 6.54 -14.93
C ALA A 235 20.01 8.06 -14.70
N LYS A 236 21.19 8.59 -14.85
CA LYS A 236 21.54 9.99 -14.65
C LYS A 236 21.02 10.84 -15.79
N ALA A 237 19.83 11.34 -15.61
CA ALA A 237 19.31 12.37 -16.47
C ALA A 237 20.14 13.67 -16.27
N GLY A 238 20.99 13.98 -17.23
CA GLY A 238 21.72 15.25 -17.30
C GLY A 238 23.22 15.18 -17.14
N LYS A 239 23.77 14.15 -16.51
CA LYS A 239 25.23 13.93 -16.40
C LYS A 239 25.62 12.56 -16.93
N THR A 240 25.21 12.23 -18.15
CA THR A 240 25.74 11.08 -18.85
C THR A 240 27.25 11.28 -19.04
N SER A 241 28.03 10.33 -18.57
CA SER A 241 29.47 10.33 -18.80
C SER A 241 29.75 10.28 -20.32
N GLY A 242 30.90 10.77 -20.75
CA GLY A 242 31.32 10.60 -22.16
C GLY A 242 31.31 9.13 -22.58
N ASN A 243 31.49 8.21 -21.62
CA ASN A 243 31.43 6.76 -21.83
C ASN A 243 30.00 6.27 -22.09
N ASP A 244 29.01 6.73 -21.35
CA ASP A 244 27.59 6.36 -21.57
C ASP A 244 27.09 6.78 -22.94
N ARG A 245 27.47 8.00 -23.40
CA ARG A 245 27.17 8.48 -24.76
C ARG A 245 27.82 7.62 -25.84
N LYS A 246 29.05 7.17 -25.60
CA LYS A 246 29.76 6.29 -26.51
C LYS A 246 29.10 4.93 -26.60
N ILE A 247 28.78 4.30 -25.47
CA ILE A 247 28.10 2.99 -25.40
C ILE A 247 26.73 3.08 -26.10
N MET A 248 25.97 4.14 -25.86
CA MET A 248 24.68 4.34 -26.50
C MET A 248 24.82 4.55 -28.02
N GLY A 249 25.77 5.32 -28.43
CA GLY A 249 26.09 5.50 -29.88
C GLY A 249 26.48 4.19 -30.56
N GLU A 250 27.33 3.38 -29.90
CA GLU A 250 27.68 2.05 -30.39
C GLU A 250 26.44 1.14 -30.47
N PHE A 251 25.57 1.16 -29.47
CA PHE A 251 24.33 0.37 -29.49
C PHE A 251 23.44 0.74 -30.66
N LEU A 252 23.19 2.05 -30.91
CA LEU A 252 22.37 2.54 -32.01
C LEU A 252 22.97 2.22 -33.40
N ASN A 253 24.30 2.14 -33.51
CA ASN A 253 24.97 1.72 -34.75
C ASN A 253 24.71 0.25 -35.09
N PHE A 254 24.60 -0.62 -34.08
CA PHE A 254 24.40 -2.06 -34.30
C PHE A 254 22.92 -2.50 -34.17
N CYS A 255 22.09 -1.69 -33.56
CA CYS A 255 20.67 -1.94 -33.38
C CYS A 255 19.91 -0.61 -33.54
N PRO A 256 19.67 -0.18 -34.75
CA PRO A 256 19.04 1.09 -35.02
C PRO A 256 17.61 1.13 -34.48
N ILE A 257 17.27 2.24 -33.82
CA ILE A 257 15.92 2.52 -33.37
C ILE A 257 15.33 3.60 -34.26
N ILE A 258 14.20 3.30 -34.87
CA ILE A 258 13.53 4.16 -35.84
C ILE A 258 12.18 4.56 -35.21
N SER A 259 11.99 5.87 -35.03
CA SER A 259 10.71 6.45 -34.65
C SER A 259 9.87 6.69 -35.89
N ILE A 260 8.62 6.27 -35.85
CA ILE A 260 7.63 6.49 -36.90
C ILE A 260 6.56 7.43 -36.39
N GLU A 261 6.48 8.61 -36.99
CA GLU A 261 5.46 9.62 -36.71
C GLU A 261 4.66 9.86 -38.02
N GLY A 262 3.53 9.19 -38.15
CA GLY A 262 2.73 9.17 -39.38
C GLY A 262 3.50 8.54 -40.55
N SER A 263 3.76 9.28 -41.62
CA SER A 263 4.56 8.83 -42.79
C SER A 263 6.03 9.21 -42.70
N LYS A 264 6.50 9.80 -41.61
CA LYS A 264 7.90 10.19 -41.42
C LYS A 264 8.65 9.20 -40.57
N MET A 265 9.79 8.73 -41.09
CA MET A 265 10.75 7.95 -40.30
C MET A 265 11.89 8.83 -39.85
N SER A 266 12.26 8.75 -38.57
CA SER A 266 13.46 9.40 -38.05
C SER A 266 14.25 8.42 -37.18
N GLN A 267 15.55 8.32 -37.39
CA GLN A 267 16.41 7.55 -36.51
C GLN A 267 16.65 8.33 -35.22
N PHE A 268 16.62 7.66 -34.06
CA PHE A 268 17.00 8.25 -32.81
C PHE A 268 18.51 8.57 -32.82
N ASP A 269 18.85 9.77 -32.41
CA ASP A 269 20.21 10.17 -32.06
C ASP A 269 20.40 10.10 -30.54
N VAL A 270 21.68 10.11 -30.08
CA VAL A 270 21.99 10.02 -28.65
C VAL A 270 21.36 11.15 -27.82
N PRO A 271 21.39 12.44 -28.25
CA PRO A 271 20.77 13.55 -27.54
C PRO A 271 19.26 13.38 -27.34
N LYS A 272 18.50 13.07 -28.38
CA LYS A 272 17.05 12.84 -28.29
C LYS A 272 16.69 11.66 -27.36
N MET A 273 17.48 10.59 -27.46
CA MET A 273 17.28 9.42 -26.63
C MET A 273 17.50 9.74 -25.15
N LEU A 274 18.52 10.50 -24.79
CA LEU A 274 18.80 10.92 -23.43
C LEU A 274 17.72 11.85 -22.87
N GLU A 275 17.22 12.78 -23.68
CA GLU A 275 16.13 13.67 -23.27
C GLU A 275 14.84 12.88 -22.99
N GLN A 276 14.50 11.93 -23.84
CA GLN A 276 13.32 11.10 -23.66
C GLN A 276 13.48 10.16 -22.47
N LEU A 277 14.65 9.59 -22.23
CA LEU A 277 14.96 8.84 -21.02
C LEU A 277 14.77 9.67 -19.75
N LYS A 278 15.20 10.94 -19.76
CA LYS A 278 14.97 11.85 -18.65
C LYS A 278 13.47 12.00 -18.33
N ARG A 279 12.64 12.20 -19.37
CA ARG A 279 11.18 12.26 -19.21
C ARG A 279 10.64 10.98 -18.57
N VAL A 280 11.08 9.83 -19.06
CA VAL A 280 10.69 8.51 -18.53
C VAL A 280 11.02 8.36 -17.03
N TYR A 281 12.20 8.76 -16.60
CA TYR A 281 12.58 8.71 -15.18
C TYR A 281 11.79 9.69 -14.33
N VAL A 282 11.52 10.88 -14.82
CA VAL A 282 10.68 11.87 -14.16
C VAL A 282 9.27 11.32 -13.93
N GLU A 283 8.65 10.72 -14.96
CA GLU A 283 7.33 10.11 -14.83
C GLU A 283 7.32 8.96 -13.81
N ARG A 284 8.37 8.12 -13.79
CA ARG A 284 8.48 7.07 -12.74
C ARG A 284 8.53 7.66 -11.34
N VAL A 285 9.36 8.67 -11.14
CA VAL A 285 9.50 9.32 -9.83
C VAL A 285 8.17 9.90 -9.37
N VAL A 286 7.44 10.58 -10.26
CA VAL A 286 6.13 11.16 -9.95
C VAL A 286 5.09 10.08 -9.64
N ARG A 287 4.92 9.08 -10.51
CA ARG A 287 3.93 7.99 -10.32
C ARG A 287 4.18 7.16 -9.08
N ASN A 288 5.44 6.92 -8.73
CA ASN A 288 5.81 6.18 -7.54
C ASN A 288 5.85 7.05 -6.27
N GLY A 289 5.40 8.31 -6.34
CA GLY A 289 5.38 9.21 -5.19
C GLY A 289 6.76 9.45 -4.57
N PHE A 290 7.77 9.61 -5.43
CA PHE A 290 9.18 9.81 -5.06
C PHE A 290 9.84 8.62 -4.35
N GLU A 291 9.29 7.42 -4.51
CA GLU A 291 9.93 6.19 -4.03
C GLU A 291 10.95 5.60 -5.00
N ASP A 292 10.99 6.08 -6.23
CA ASP A 292 11.84 5.53 -7.27
C ASP A 292 13.32 5.87 -7.07
N ARG A 293 14.19 4.88 -7.33
CA ARG A 293 15.64 5.04 -7.17
C ARG A 293 16.26 6.06 -8.12
N SER A 294 15.61 6.35 -9.23
CA SER A 294 16.06 7.38 -10.18
C SER A 294 16.15 8.78 -9.57
N LEU A 295 15.52 8.98 -8.40
CA LEU A 295 15.60 10.23 -7.64
C LEU A 295 16.96 10.43 -6.96
N TYR A 296 17.79 9.37 -6.82
CA TYR A 296 19.05 9.42 -6.07
C TYR A 296 20.26 9.36 -7.01
N ASN A 297 21.33 10.06 -6.61
CA ASN A 297 22.58 10.09 -7.36
C ASN A 297 23.63 9.11 -6.81
N ASP A 298 24.77 9.00 -7.50
CA ASP A 298 25.85 8.05 -7.18
C ASP A 298 26.73 8.49 -6.00
N GLU A 299 26.50 9.64 -5.39
CA GLU A 299 27.21 10.00 -4.17
C GLU A 299 26.91 8.99 -3.04
N LEU A 300 25.72 8.35 -3.11
CA LEU A 300 25.41 7.20 -2.26
C LEU A 300 26.38 6.02 -2.44
N MET A 301 27.10 5.94 -3.57
CA MET A 301 28.14 4.90 -3.81
C MET A 301 29.44 5.15 -3.06
N LYS A 302 29.65 6.41 -2.66
CA LYS A 302 30.91 6.87 -2.08
C LYS A 302 30.81 7.12 -0.58
N LEU A 303 29.75 6.62 0.08
CA LEU A 303 29.54 6.78 1.52
C LEU A 303 30.77 6.30 2.32
N ASN A 304 31.32 7.19 3.12
CA ASN A 304 32.37 6.90 4.08
C ASN A 304 31.77 6.48 5.44
N ASP A 305 32.59 6.03 6.38
CA ASP A 305 32.13 5.55 7.69
C ASP A 305 31.44 6.62 8.52
N LEU A 306 31.81 7.89 8.40
CA LEU A 306 31.16 9.00 9.08
C LEU A 306 29.75 9.25 8.52
N GLU A 307 29.60 9.22 7.20
CA GLU A 307 28.31 9.39 6.54
C GLU A 307 27.37 8.20 6.82
N LEU A 308 27.91 6.98 6.91
CA LEU A 308 27.15 5.81 7.34
C LEU A 308 26.65 5.95 8.77
N GLN A 309 27.45 6.56 9.67
CA GLN A 309 27.04 6.84 11.05
C GLN A 309 25.94 7.89 11.10
N GLU A 310 25.96 8.94 10.25
CA GLU A 310 24.86 9.89 10.11
C GLU A 310 23.57 9.22 9.66
N PHE A 311 23.62 8.25 8.74
CA PHE A 311 22.47 7.46 8.32
C PHE A 311 21.95 6.54 9.44
N ASP A 312 22.84 5.93 10.24
CA ASP A 312 22.42 5.12 11.39
C ASP A 312 21.73 5.96 12.46
N ASP A 313 22.14 7.19 12.67
CA ASP A 313 21.47 8.13 13.58
C ASP A 313 20.11 8.58 13.01
N LEU A 314 20.02 8.85 11.72
CA LEU A 314 18.74 9.10 11.04
C LEU A 314 17.81 7.88 11.10
N LYS A 315 18.35 6.66 10.98
CA LYS A 315 17.58 5.41 11.10
C LYS A 315 16.95 5.25 12.48
N LYS A 316 17.65 5.61 13.54
CA LYS A 316 17.11 5.61 14.91
C LYS A 316 15.94 6.59 15.06
N ILE A 317 15.99 7.72 14.35
CA ILE A 317 14.99 8.79 14.38
C ILE A 317 13.76 8.42 13.54
N ILE A 318 13.95 7.97 12.29
CA ILE A 318 12.86 7.70 11.33
C ILE A 318 12.18 6.35 11.61
N GLY A 319 12.87 5.45 12.30
CA GLY A 319 12.46 4.06 12.45
C GLY A 319 12.66 3.25 11.15
N GLN A 320 12.48 1.95 11.22
CA GLN A 320 12.46 1.12 10.02
C GLN A 320 11.14 1.38 9.29
N THR A 321 11.17 2.15 8.21
CA THR A 321 10.10 2.06 7.22
C THR A 321 10.07 0.60 6.77
N LYS A 322 8.94 -0.08 6.97
CA LYS A 322 8.78 -1.47 6.50
C LYS A 322 9.15 -1.48 5.03
N ALA A 323 10.14 -2.29 4.69
CA ALA A 323 10.52 -2.48 3.30
C ALA A 323 9.24 -2.84 2.52
N MET A 324 8.94 -2.08 1.47
CA MET A 324 7.86 -2.46 0.55
C MET A 324 8.14 -3.88 0.05
N PRO A 325 7.09 -4.67 -0.25
CA PRO A 325 7.28 -5.99 -0.82
C PRO A 325 8.26 -5.89 -1.98
N LYS A 326 9.27 -6.75 -2.00
CA LYS A 326 10.22 -6.84 -3.11
C LYS A 326 9.40 -7.06 -4.37
N THR A 327 9.18 -6.01 -5.15
CA THR A 327 8.79 -6.21 -6.53
C THR A 327 9.97 -6.91 -7.18
N ASN A 328 9.69 -7.92 -8.01
CA ASN A 328 10.70 -8.66 -8.79
C ASN A 328 11.38 -7.75 -9.86
N GLN A 329 11.70 -6.52 -9.52
CA GLN A 329 12.53 -5.67 -10.34
C GLN A 329 13.97 -6.14 -10.19
N VAL A 330 14.47 -6.72 -11.26
CA VAL A 330 15.91 -6.96 -11.41
C VAL A 330 16.60 -5.61 -11.24
N ASP A 331 17.41 -5.51 -10.20
CA ASP A 331 18.10 -4.29 -9.80
C ASP A 331 19.33 -4.12 -10.69
N ILE A 332 19.20 -3.33 -11.72
CA ILE A 332 20.22 -3.15 -12.77
C ILE A 332 21.35 -2.23 -12.32
N ASN A 333 21.14 -1.45 -11.31
CA ASN A 333 22.21 -0.74 -10.61
C ASN A 333 22.72 -1.64 -9.48
N ASN A 334 23.85 -2.23 -9.65
CA ASN A 334 24.64 -3.17 -8.81
C ASN A 334 24.52 -3.00 -7.29
N GLN A 335 23.34 -2.66 -6.83
CA GLN A 335 22.88 -2.62 -5.43
C GLN A 335 23.88 -1.99 -4.46
N GLY A 336 24.67 -1.02 -4.93
CA GLY A 336 25.60 -0.35 -4.07
C GLY A 336 27.07 -0.74 -4.22
N LEU A 337 27.30 -1.60 -5.12
CA LEU A 337 28.64 -2.07 -5.48
C LEU A 337 29.02 -1.51 -6.86
N THR A 338 30.30 -1.36 -7.14
CA THR A 338 30.76 -1.16 -8.52
C THR A 338 30.48 -2.42 -9.32
N ASP A 339 30.48 -2.34 -10.66
CA ASP A 339 30.25 -3.52 -11.49
C ASP A 339 31.22 -4.67 -11.15
N GLU A 340 32.50 -4.32 -10.93
CA GLU A 340 33.53 -5.27 -10.49
C GLU A 340 33.23 -5.88 -9.13
N GLN A 341 32.82 -5.09 -8.15
CA GLN A 341 32.43 -5.56 -6.82
C GLN A 341 31.16 -6.43 -6.86
N TYR A 342 30.25 -6.17 -7.77
CA TYR A 342 29.05 -6.97 -7.92
C TYR A 342 29.35 -8.33 -8.56
N GLU A 343 30.15 -8.35 -9.61
CA GLU A 343 30.63 -9.60 -10.23
C GLU A 343 31.45 -10.43 -9.22
N GLU A 344 32.30 -9.77 -8.45
CA GLU A 344 33.07 -10.41 -7.37
C GLU A 344 32.14 -11.02 -6.29
N LEU A 345 31.09 -10.28 -5.88
CA LEU A 345 30.08 -10.76 -4.94
C LEU A 345 29.31 -11.97 -5.48
N GLU A 346 28.85 -11.90 -6.73
CA GLU A 346 28.15 -13.03 -7.36
C GLU A 346 29.01 -14.27 -7.46
N ASP A 347 30.28 -14.12 -7.84
CA ASP A 347 31.22 -15.25 -7.96
C ASP A 347 31.53 -15.86 -6.60
N LEU A 348 31.76 -15.06 -5.58
CA LEU A 348 31.94 -15.52 -4.21
C LEU A 348 30.68 -16.21 -3.66
N GLU A 349 29.48 -15.69 -3.96
CA GLU A 349 28.24 -16.35 -3.59
C GLU A 349 27.99 -17.65 -4.35
N LYS A 350 28.30 -17.71 -5.64
CA LYS A 350 28.20 -18.93 -6.46
C LYS A 350 29.19 -19.99 -5.92
N LYS A 351 30.41 -19.61 -5.57
CA LYS A 351 31.38 -20.50 -4.89
C LYS A 351 30.85 -21.01 -3.56
N SER A 352 30.28 -20.12 -2.75
CA SER A 352 29.70 -20.46 -1.44
C SER A 352 28.51 -21.44 -1.51
N LYS A 353 27.70 -21.37 -2.58
CA LYS A 353 26.45 -22.16 -2.75
C LYS A 353 26.66 -23.51 -3.46
N LYS A 354 27.81 -23.78 -4.09
CA LYS A 354 28.07 -25.05 -4.77
C LYS A 354 28.02 -26.22 -3.78
N ARG A 355 27.12 -27.16 -4.03
CA ARG A 355 26.99 -28.44 -3.27
C ARG A 355 27.51 -29.60 -4.10
N GLY A 356 28.35 -30.49 -3.53
CA GLY A 356 28.82 -31.71 -4.20
C GLY A 356 30.34 -31.91 -4.14
N ARG A 357 30.86 -32.87 -4.95
CA ARG A 357 32.26 -33.27 -4.98
C ARG A 357 33.25 -32.16 -5.40
N ASP A 358 32.77 -31.11 -6.05
CA ASP A 358 33.58 -29.95 -6.50
C ASP A 358 33.59 -28.78 -5.51
N LYS A 359 33.38 -29.05 -4.21
CA LYS A 359 33.36 -28.01 -3.16
C LYS A 359 34.81 -27.56 -2.88
N GLN A 360 35.26 -26.46 -3.49
CA GLN A 360 36.38 -25.69 -2.97
C GLN A 360 35.83 -24.76 -1.88
N PRO A 361 36.21 -24.92 -0.61
CA PRO A 361 35.79 -24.01 0.45
C PRO A 361 36.43 -22.63 0.20
N LEU A 362 35.67 -21.57 0.47
CA LEU A 362 36.18 -20.19 0.42
C LEU A 362 37.37 -20.07 1.37
N THR A 363 38.43 -19.41 0.91
CA THR A 363 39.56 -19.01 1.78
C THR A 363 39.11 -18.03 2.85
N GLU A 364 39.88 -17.83 3.93
CA GLU A 364 39.49 -16.85 4.95
C GLU A 364 39.47 -15.43 4.39
N GLU A 365 40.34 -15.10 3.44
CA GLU A 365 40.32 -13.81 2.73
C GLU A 365 39.04 -13.64 1.88
N GLU A 366 38.63 -14.69 1.13
CA GLU A 366 37.40 -14.70 0.36
C GLU A 366 36.16 -14.59 1.25
N LYS A 367 36.15 -15.20 2.43
CA LYS A 367 35.05 -15.07 3.40
C LYS A 367 34.98 -13.66 3.97
N GLN A 368 36.12 -13.06 4.33
CA GLN A 368 36.18 -11.68 4.80
C GLN A 368 35.71 -10.71 3.72
N ARG A 369 36.15 -10.91 2.47
CA ARG A 369 35.77 -10.10 1.34
C ARG A 369 34.27 -10.20 1.02
N LEU A 370 33.72 -11.41 1.06
CA LEU A 370 32.27 -11.65 0.92
C LEU A 370 31.47 -10.95 2.02
N ALA A 371 31.93 -11.00 3.26
CA ALA A 371 31.30 -10.33 4.38
C ALA A 371 31.34 -8.78 4.23
N GLU A 372 32.48 -8.24 3.77
CA GLU A 372 32.63 -6.81 3.52
C GLU A 372 31.70 -6.32 2.41
N LEU A 373 31.63 -7.02 1.29
CA LEU A 373 30.76 -6.68 0.17
C LEU A 373 29.27 -6.76 0.57
N LYS A 374 28.89 -7.77 1.33
CA LYS A 374 27.53 -7.89 1.88
C LYS A 374 27.20 -6.74 2.82
N LYS A 375 28.10 -6.40 3.72
CA LYS A 375 27.92 -5.28 4.66
C LYS A 375 27.79 -3.94 3.92
N LYS A 376 28.60 -3.69 2.88
CA LYS A 376 28.46 -2.49 2.02
C LYS A 376 27.11 -2.43 1.36
N LYS A 377 26.61 -3.55 0.82
CA LYS A 377 25.30 -3.67 0.22
C LYS A 377 24.18 -3.36 1.22
N GLU A 378 24.21 -3.98 2.40
CA GLU A 378 23.22 -3.79 3.47
C GLU A 378 23.18 -2.33 3.97
N ASN A 379 24.33 -1.72 4.20
CA ASN A 379 24.43 -0.34 4.65
C ASN A 379 23.81 0.64 3.64
N ARG A 380 24.00 0.36 2.38
CA ARG A 380 23.47 1.20 1.31
C ARG A 380 21.96 1.03 1.10
N GLU A 381 21.46 -0.20 1.17
CA GLU A 381 20.01 -0.46 1.17
C GLU A 381 19.34 0.26 2.35
N ALA A 382 20.02 0.30 3.50
CA ALA A 382 19.55 1.04 4.66
C ALA A 382 19.52 2.55 4.40
N ALA A 383 20.58 3.13 3.80
CA ALA A 383 20.63 4.56 3.47
C ALA A 383 19.51 4.96 2.45
N ILE A 384 19.32 4.15 1.41
CA ILE A 384 18.23 4.37 0.43
C ILE A 384 16.86 4.28 1.12
N SER A 385 16.66 3.34 2.03
CA SER A 385 15.40 3.21 2.78
C SER A 385 15.11 4.46 3.62
N ILE A 386 16.14 5.05 4.23
CA ILE A 386 16.03 6.28 5.01
C ILE A 386 15.68 7.48 4.12
N LEU A 387 16.41 7.66 3.02
CA LEU A 387 16.14 8.72 2.05
C LEU A 387 14.73 8.60 1.47
N ARG A 388 14.27 7.36 1.19
CA ARG A 388 12.91 7.09 0.73
C ARG A 388 11.86 7.54 1.76
N GLY A 389 12.08 7.27 3.05
CA GLY A 389 11.21 7.73 4.12
C GLY A 389 11.05 9.26 4.18
N ILE A 390 12.02 10.02 3.67
CA ILE A 390 11.97 11.46 3.52
C ILE A 390 11.31 11.84 2.18
N SER A 391 11.72 11.21 1.09
CA SER A 391 11.29 11.54 -0.28
C SER A 391 9.79 11.43 -0.49
N ILE A 392 9.14 10.42 0.06
CA ILE A 392 7.69 10.19 -0.11
C ILE A 392 6.81 11.33 0.43
N ARG A 393 7.39 12.22 1.21
CA ARG A 393 6.71 13.40 1.77
C ARG A 393 6.84 14.63 0.87
N MET A 394 7.84 14.64 -0.01
CA MET A 394 8.16 15.81 -0.85
C MET A 394 7.08 16.14 -1.90
N PRO A 395 6.43 15.17 -2.59
CA PRO A 395 5.45 15.49 -3.62
C PRO A 395 4.31 16.36 -3.11
N LEU A 396 3.77 16.05 -1.93
CA LEU A 396 2.70 16.82 -1.31
C LEU A 396 3.14 18.24 -0.96
N LEU A 397 4.36 18.38 -0.43
CA LEU A 397 4.95 19.69 -0.10
C LEU A 397 5.23 20.51 -1.35
N ILE A 398 5.69 19.89 -2.43
CA ILE A 398 5.89 20.53 -3.74
C ILE A 398 4.55 20.98 -4.33
N TYR A 399 3.51 20.15 -4.23
CA TYR A 399 2.15 20.47 -4.67
C TYR A 399 1.62 21.69 -3.94
N GLY A 400 1.80 21.76 -2.63
CA GLY A 400 1.30 22.84 -1.76
C GLY A 400 2.16 24.10 -1.71
N ALA A 401 3.42 24.06 -2.15
CA ALA A 401 4.34 25.17 -2.01
C ALA A 401 3.82 26.46 -2.66
N GLU A 402 3.82 27.57 -1.87
CA GLU A 402 3.53 28.91 -2.36
C GLU A 402 4.84 29.60 -2.77
N LEU A 403 4.95 29.98 -4.03
CA LEU A 403 6.10 30.67 -4.58
C LEU A 403 5.79 32.15 -4.72
N GLN A 404 6.81 33.01 -4.48
CA GLN A 404 6.66 34.46 -4.69
C GLN A 404 6.45 34.78 -6.18
N ASP A 405 7.15 34.06 -7.03
CA ASP A 405 6.98 34.04 -8.46
C ASP A 405 6.69 32.60 -8.92
N GLU A 406 5.56 32.37 -9.55
CA GLU A 406 5.17 31.05 -10.05
C GLU A 406 6.08 30.49 -11.16
N SER A 407 6.96 31.32 -11.74
CA SER A 407 8.04 30.90 -12.62
C SER A 407 9.26 30.32 -11.89
N GLN A 408 9.36 30.54 -10.57
CA GLN A 408 10.46 30.02 -9.75
C GLN A 408 10.44 28.50 -9.72
N GLU A 409 11.61 27.90 -9.95
CA GLU A 409 11.77 26.46 -9.84
C GLU A 409 11.95 26.00 -8.40
N ILE A 410 11.31 24.88 -8.06
CA ILE A 410 11.58 24.18 -6.80
C ILE A 410 12.73 23.21 -7.03
N THR A 411 13.90 23.59 -6.56
CA THR A 411 15.12 22.77 -6.61
C THR A 411 15.34 22.06 -5.28
N ILE A 412 16.17 21.02 -5.26
CA ILE A 412 16.54 20.35 -3.99
C ILE A 412 17.25 21.33 -3.03
N ASP A 413 17.92 22.35 -3.56
CA ASP A 413 18.65 23.32 -2.78
C ASP A 413 17.75 24.33 -2.07
N ASN A 414 16.67 24.80 -2.73
CA ASN A 414 15.75 25.76 -2.12
C ASN A 414 14.54 25.10 -1.44
N PHE A 415 14.32 23.79 -1.61
CA PHE A 415 13.14 23.08 -1.12
C PHE A 415 12.88 23.30 0.37
N ALA A 416 13.91 23.12 1.21
CA ALA A 416 13.76 23.28 2.67
C ALA A 416 13.45 24.72 3.09
N SER A 417 13.93 25.73 2.35
CA SER A 417 13.69 27.14 2.64
C SER A 417 12.28 27.61 2.26
N LEU A 418 11.64 26.94 1.31
CA LEU A 418 10.27 27.26 0.87
C LEU A 418 9.19 26.79 1.84
N ILE A 419 9.52 25.95 2.81
CA ILE A 419 8.58 25.39 3.77
C ILE A 419 8.82 26.03 5.13
N ASP A 420 7.78 26.55 5.78
CA ASP A 420 7.87 27.08 7.14
C ASP A 420 8.20 25.98 8.17
N SER A 421 8.65 26.35 9.36
CA SER A 421 9.13 25.39 10.37
C SER A 421 7.99 24.50 10.92
N GLN A 422 6.80 25.06 11.13
CA GLN A 422 5.65 24.29 11.63
C GLN A 422 5.20 23.23 10.60
N SER A 423 5.16 23.61 9.33
CA SER A 423 4.84 22.70 8.23
C SER A 423 5.92 21.65 8.04
N TRP A 424 7.18 21.99 8.20
CA TRP A 424 8.28 21.03 8.17
C TRP A 424 8.13 19.96 9.24
N GLU A 425 7.81 20.37 10.50
CA GLU A 425 7.57 19.44 11.61
C GLU A 425 6.33 18.55 11.42
N GLU A 426 5.29 19.06 10.74
CA GLU A 426 4.08 18.26 10.46
C GLU A 426 4.32 17.18 9.40
N PHE A 427 4.99 17.52 8.32
CA PHE A 427 5.07 16.66 7.13
C PHE A 427 6.35 15.85 7.04
N MET A 428 7.45 16.28 7.65
CA MET A 428 8.71 15.55 7.65
C MET A 428 8.82 14.55 8.82
N PRO A 429 9.67 13.53 8.72
CA PRO A 429 9.87 12.61 9.84
C PRO A 429 10.36 13.36 11.08
N LYS A 430 9.83 12.98 12.24
CA LYS A 430 10.23 13.57 13.51
C LYS A 430 11.76 13.51 13.68
N GLY A 431 12.39 14.64 14.01
CA GLY A 431 13.84 14.74 14.19
C GLY A 431 14.64 14.96 12.90
N VAL A 432 14.03 14.92 11.72
CA VAL A 432 14.66 15.36 10.48
C VAL A 432 14.50 16.88 10.37
N THR A 433 15.42 17.62 10.99
CA THR A 433 15.45 19.09 10.89
C THR A 433 15.85 19.53 9.48
N LYS A 434 15.54 20.78 9.12
CA LYS A 434 16.01 21.39 7.86
C LYS A 434 17.53 21.32 7.73
N GLN A 435 18.26 21.46 8.84
CA GLN A 435 19.72 21.37 8.86
C GLN A 435 20.19 19.95 8.50
N LYS A 436 19.58 18.91 9.11
CA LYS A 436 19.86 17.50 8.74
C LYS A 436 19.49 17.19 7.30
N PHE A 437 18.36 17.72 6.82
CA PHE A 437 17.98 17.57 5.41
C PHE A 437 19.05 18.18 4.48
N ASN A 438 19.57 19.37 4.82
CA ASN A 438 20.60 20.05 4.04
C ASN A 438 21.93 19.26 3.98
N SER A 439 22.27 18.43 4.99
CA SER A 439 23.45 17.55 4.94
C SER A 439 23.24 16.35 3.99
N ILE A 440 22.01 15.86 3.83
CA ILE A 440 21.72 14.67 3.01
C ILE A 440 21.18 14.99 1.61
N LYS A 441 20.81 16.24 1.31
CA LYS A 441 20.27 16.61 0.01
C LYS A 441 21.23 16.34 -1.17
N LYS A 442 22.54 16.26 -0.91
CA LYS A 442 23.56 15.90 -1.92
C LYS A 442 23.37 14.51 -2.54
N TYR A 443 22.60 13.62 -1.90
CA TYR A 443 22.30 12.27 -2.41
C TYR A 443 21.11 12.21 -3.37
N TYR A 444 20.40 13.32 -3.55
CA TYR A 444 19.32 13.41 -4.54
C TYR A 444 19.85 13.91 -5.88
N ASP A 445 19.28 13.41 -6.97
CA ASP A 445 19.55 13.97 -8.29
C ASP A 445 18.81 15.31 -8.45
N PRO A 446 19.53 16.44 -8.57
CA PRO A 446 18.91 17.75 -8.57
C PRO A 446 18.05 18.01 -9.82
N GLU A 447 18.39 17.40 -10.98
CA GLU A 447 17.66 17.60 -12.22
C GLU A 447 16.37 16.78 -12.22
N ILE A 448 16.42 15.53 -11.79
CA ILE A 448 15.23 14.68 -11.66
C ILE A 448 14.27 15.26 -10.64
N PHE A 449 14.78 15.70 -9.49
CA PHE A 449 13.96 16.34 -8.45
C PHE A 449 13.24 17.59 -8.99
N CYS A 450 13.97 18.49 -9.61
CA CYS A 450 13.41 19.73 -10.18
C CYS A 450 12.37 19.42 -11.27
N ALA A 451 12.68 18.51 -12.18
CA ALA A 451 11.77 18.15 -13.27
C ALA A 451 10.51 17.44 -12.77
N ALA A 452 10.63 16.55 -11.77
CA ALA A 452 9.49 15.89 -11.14
C ALA A 452 8.59 16.90 -10.39
N GLY A 453 9.20 17.84 -9.70
CA GLY A 453 8.47 18.93 -9.04
C GLY A 453 7.71 19.83 -10.04
N LYS A 454 8.35 20.21 -11.13
CA LYS A 454 7.68 20.91 -12.24
C LYS A 454 6.51 20.12 -12.80
N ARG A 455 6.69 18.82 -13.00
CA ARG A 455 5.67 17.92 -13.54
C ARG A 455 4.42 17.89 -12.66
N ILE A 456 4.56 17.68 -11.34
CA ILE A 456 3.43 17.68 -10.38
C ILE A 456 2.65 19.00 -10.47
N ARG A 457 3.36 20.14 -10.48
CA ARG A 457 2.72 21.46 -10.53
C ARG A 457 2.09 21.73 -11.90
N ALA A 458 2.71 21.28 -12.99
CA ALA A 458 2.16 21.40 -14.35
C ALA A 458 0.85 20.61 -14.50
N MET A 459 0.79 19.36 -13.99
CA MET A 459 -0.43 18.55 -13.97
C MET A 459 -1.56 19.28 -13.23
N ALA A 460 -1.26 19.84 -12.05
CA ALA A 460 -2.26 20.58 -11.26
C ALA A 460 -2.74 21.87 -11.96
N ARG A 461 -1.85 22.57 -12.67
CA ARG A 461 -2.23 23.74 -13.47
C ARG A 461 -3.05 23.39 -14.71
N ALA A 462 -2.71 22.28 -15.36
CA ALA A 462 -3.49 21.80 -16.50
C ALA A 462 -4.92 21.46 -16.09
N ALA A 463 -5.10 20.86 -14.91
CA ALA A 463 -6.41 20.57 -14.34
C ALA A 463 -7.30 21.82 -14.17
N ASP A 464 -6.72 22.99 -13.92
CA ASP A 464 -7.48 24.24 -13.72
C ASP A 464 -8.18 24.75 -15.00
N LYS A 465 -7.89 24.17 -16.15
CA LYS A 465 -8.49 24.50 -17.46
C LYS A 465 -9.63 23.56 -17.85
N LEU A 466 -9.88 22.53 -17.06
CA LEU A 466 -10.88 21.50 -17.33
C LEU A 466 -12.25 21.85 -16.70
N SER A 467 -13.27 21.09 -17.06
CA SER A 467 -14.55 21.11 -16.37
C SER A 467 -14.39 20.76 -14.87
N VAL A 468 -15.41 21.01 -14.07
CA VAL A 468 -15.32 20.74 -12.63
C VAL A 468 -15.09 19.25 -12.35
N GLU A 469 -15.78 18.36 -13.05
CA GLU A 469 -15.67 16.91 -12.93
C GLU A 469 -14.28 16.43 -13.35
N GLU A 470 -13.85 16.76 -14.54
CA GLU A 470 -12.53 16.38 -15.06
C GLU A 470 -11.39 16.91 -14.16
N ARG A 471 -11.54 18.14 -13.64
CA ARG A 471 -10.58 18.70 -12.69
C ARG A 471 -10.49 17.89 -11.41
N ILE A 472 -11.64 17.46 -10.85
CA ILE A 472 -11.67 16.63 -9.64
C ILE A 472 -10.97 15.31 -9.92
N GLU A 473 -11.28 14.65 -11.02
CA GLU A 473 -10.63 13.41 -11.43
C GLU A 473 -9.12 13.59 -11.51
N ARG A 474 -8.66 14.62 -12.22
CA ARG A 474 -7.24 14.90 -12.39
C ARG A 474 -6.53 15.21 -11.07
N ILE A 475 -7.14 15.98 -10.18
CA ILE A 475 -6.57 16.29 -8.86
C ILE A 475 -6.51 15.03 -8.00
N THR A 476 -7.54 14.18 -8.01
CA THR A 476 -7.55 12.95 -7.23
C THR A 476 -6.56 11.91 -7.78
N ASP A 477 -6.29 11.89 -9.08
CA ASP A 477 -5.24 11.09 -9.70
C ASP A 477 -3.85 11.53 -9.20
N ILE A 478 -3.60 12.84 -9.14
CA ILE A 478 -2.35 13.36 -8.56
C ILE A 478 -2.20 12.88 -7.11
N PHE A 479 -3.26 12.98 -6.30
CA PHE A 479 -3.22 12.51 -4.90
C PHE A 479 -3.04 10.99 -4.79
N SER A 480 -3.50 10.20 -5.78
CA SER A 480 -3.31 8.75 -5.80
C SER A 480 -1.84 8.34 -5.89
N THR A 481 -1.00 9.20 -6.47
CA THR A 481 0.45 8.99 -6.54
C THR A 481 1.17 9.28 -5.22
N PHE A 482 0.57 10.06 -4.32
CA PHE A 482 1.18 10.42 -3.05
C PHE A 482 1.09 9.25 -2.06
N ARG A 483 2.14 9.04 -1.27
CA ARG A 483 2.23 7.93 -0.32
C ARG A 483 1.93 8.37 1.10
N ASN A 484 1.28 7.50 1.88
CA ASN A 484 1.12 7.71 3.31
C ASN A 484 2.45 7.46 4.02
N PRO A 485 3.05 8.50 4.62
CA PRO A 485 4.39 8.37 5.19
C PRO A 485 4.40 7.63 6.53
N ASP A 486 3.37 7.79 7.36
CA ASP A 486 3.28 7.21 8.71
C ASP A 486 1.84 7.28 9.26
N LYS A 487 1.66 6.82 10.51
CA LYS A 487 0.35 6.80 11.21
C LYS A 487 -0.15 8.19 11.62
N GLU A 488 0.71 9.19 11.67
CA GLU A 488 0.36 10.53 12.13
C GLU A 488 -0.03 11.44 10.96
N THR A 489 0.59 11.21 9.81
CA THR A 489 0.35 11.97 8.58
C THR A 489 -0.41 11.11 7.57
N VAL A 490 -1.56 10.60 7.95
CA VAL A 490 -2.43 9.82 7.05
C VAL A 490 -3.15 10.76 6.10
N LEU A 491 -2.92 10.55 4.81
CA LEU A 491 -3.73 11.16 3.75
C LEU A 491 -4.88 10.20 3.44
N THR A 492 -6.10 10.67 3.63
CA THR A 492 -7.29 9.84 3.35
C THR A 492 -7.45 9.68 1.84
N PRO A 493 -7.38 8.45 1.29
CA PRO A 493 -7.56 8.22 -0.14
C PRO A 493 -8.93 8.69 -0.64
N TRP A 494 -9.01 9.12 -1.90
CA TRP A 494 -10.27 9.58 -2.49
C TRP A 494 -11.38 8.54 -2.42
N ARG A 495 -11.06 7.26 -2.64
CA ARG A 495 -11.97 6.13 -2.47
C ARG A 495 -12.60 6.11 -1.06
N VAL A 496 -11.78 6.32 -0.03
CA VAL A 496 -12.22 6.29 1.38
C VAL A 496 -13.08 7.50 1.71
N VAL A 497 -12.76 8.68 1.17
CA VAL A 497 -13.60 9.88 1.33
C VAL A 497 -14.99 9.63 0.74
N ASN A 498 -15.07 9.06 -0.48
CA ASN A 498 -16.33 8.72 -1.14
C ASN A 498 -17.14 7.67 -0.37
N MET A 499 -16.48 6.63 0.13
CA MET A 499 -17.12 5.60 0.96
C MET A 499 -17.64 6.20 2.28
N HIS A 500 -16.81 6.96 2.98
CA HIS A 500 -17.17 7.59 4.24
C HIS A 500 -18.38 8.53 4.09
N LEU A 501 -18.27 9.50 3.20
CA LEU A 501 -19.29 10.53 3.06
C LEU A 501 -20.54 10.00 2.37
N GLY A 502 -20.40 9.15 1.36
CA GLY A 502 -21.54 8.53 0.67
C GLY A 502 -22.39 7.66 1.59
N ASP A 503 -21.74 6.91 2.50
CA ASP A 503 -22.46 6.07 3.45
C ASP A 503 -23.13 6.88 4.60
N CYS A 504 -22.52 8.01 4.99
CA CYS A 504 -23.03 8.83 6.09
C CYS A 504 -24.03 9.89 5.64
N LEU A 505 -23.66 10.67 4.64
CA LEU A 505 -24.36 11.91 4.26
C LEU A 505 -25.02 11.80 2.88
N GLY A 506 -24.58 10.86 2.03
CA GLY A 506 -24.97 10.79 0.64
C GLY A 506 -24.20 11.79 -0.24
N GLY A 507 -24.88 12.36 -1.24
CA GLY A 507 -24.30 13.28 -2.22
C GLY A 507 -23.82 12.57 -3.49
N TYR A 508 -22.99 13.24 -4.31
CA TYR A 508 -22.49 12.72 -5.56
C TYR A 508 -21.19 11.94 -5.35
N ASN A 509 -21.21 10.67 -5.71
CA ASN A 509 -20.14 9.70 -5.46
C ASN A 509 -19.49 9.28 -6.76
N PHE A 510 -18.15 9.30 -6.76
CA PHE A 510 -17.30 8.98 -7.92
C PHE A 510 -17.00 7.49 -8.08
N PHE A 511 -17.60 6.63 -7.28
CA PHE A 511 -17.36 5.19 -7.29
C PHE A 511 -18.66 4.39 -7.39
N GLU A 512 -18.56 3.18 -7.93
CA GLU A 512 -19.61 2.17 -7.87
C GLU A 512 -19.91 1.76 -6.42
N LYS A 513 -20.91 0.88 -6.23
CA LYS A 513 -21.35 0.46 -4.89
C LYS A 513 -20.28 -0.30 -4.10
N ASP A 514 -19.36 -0.96 -4.79
CA ASP A 514 -18.23 -1.68 -4.22
C ASP A 514 -17.05 -0.77 -3.80
N TYR A 515 -17.07 0.49 -4.23
CA TYR A 515 -15.99 1.46 -4.05
C TYR A 515 -14.63 1.03 -4.63
N GLU A 516 -14.61 0.13 -5.61
CA GLU A 516 -13.40 -0.29 -6.33
C GLU A 516 -13.33 0.31 -7.74
N THR A 517 -14.49 0.47 -8.39
CA THR A 517 -14.59 0.98 -9.77
C THR A 517 -14.98 2.46 -9.75
N THR A 518 -14.22 3.29 -10.48
CA THR A 518 -14.53 4.72 -10.69
C THR A 518 -15.61 4.90 -11.75
N LEU A 519 -16.42 5.94 -11.59
CA LEU A 519 -17.48 6.34 -12.52
C LEU A 519 -17.09 7.62 -13.25
N SER A 520 -17.29 7.66 -14.55
CA SER A 520 -17.15 8.88 -15.37
C SER A 520 -18.24 9.91 -15.07
N ASP A 521 -19.46 9.45 -14.71
CA ASP A 521 -20.54 10.31 -14.23
C ASP A 521 -20.90 9.94 -12.78
N PRO A 522 -20.62 10.82 -11.80
CA PRO A 522 -20.83 10.53 -10.40
C PRO A 522 -22.30 10.25 -10.05
N ARG A 523 -22.54 9.11 -9.39
CA ARG A 523 -23.89 8.70 -8.96
C ARG A 523 -24.36 9.47 -7.73
N PHE A 524 -25.64 9.82 -7.71
CA PHE A 524 -26.26 10.46 -6.54
C PHE A 524 -26.70 9.42 -5.51
N ILE A 525 -26.25 9.57 -4.27
CA ILE A 525 -26.68 8.76 -3.12
C ILE A 525 -27.58 9.61 -2.25
N ASP A 526 -28.86 9.19 -2.10
CA ASP A 526 -29.82 9.86 -1.24
C ASP A 526 -29.92 9.16 0.13
N ARG A 527 -29.69 9.92 1.21
CA ARG A 527 -29.91 9.51 2.60
C ARG A 527 -31.07 10.27 3.24
N GLY A 528 -32.04 10.73 2.42
CA GLY A 528 -33.23 11.45 2.85
C GLY A 528 -32.91 12.85 3.38
N GLU A 529 -33.53 13.23 4.51
CA GLU A 529 -33.36 14.56 5.10
C GLU A 529 -31.91 14.96 5.38
N VAL A 530 -31.06 14.01 5.69
CA VAL A 530 -29.63 14.27 5.92
C VAL A 530 -28.99 14.82 4.65
N THR A 531 -29.18 14.15 3.52
CA THR A 531 -28.66 14.59 2.21
C THR A 531 -29.22 15.94 1.80
N ALA A 532 -30.54 16.11 1.92
CA ALA A 532 -31.21 17.35 1.57
C ALA A 532 -30.73 18.55 2.40
N ASN A 533 -30.44 18.33 3.70
CA ASN A 533 -29.97 19.39 4.60
C ASN A 533 -28.49 19.74 4.41
N VAL A 534 -27.65 18.69 4.30
CA VAL A 534 -26.19 18.86 4.24
C VAL A 534 -25.72 19.41 2.89
N PHE A 535 -26.40 19.04 1.79
CA PHE A 535 -26.04 19.51 0.44
C PHE A 535 -27.00 20.58 -0.12
N ALA A 536 -27.74 21.24 0.76
CA ALA A 536 -28.53 22.40 0.36
C ALA A 536 -27.64 23.53 -0.20
N PRO A 537 -28.12 24.36 -1.13
CA PRO A 537 -27.35 25.46 -1.74
C PRO A 537 -26.73 26.45 -0.76
N ASP A 538 -27.37 26.63 0.41
CA ASP A 538 -26.96 27.54 1.48
C ASP A 538 -26.30 26.84 2.68
N SER A 539 -26.10 25.51 2.62
CA SER A 539 -25.47 24.74 3.68
C SER A 539 -24.01 25.15 3.90
N ARG A 540 -23.51 24.89 5.08
CA ARG A 540 -22.13 25.20 5.50
C ARG A 540 -21.48 24.00 6.12
N ILE A 541 -20.31 23.68 5.62
CA ILE A 541 -19.53 22.48 5.98
C ILE A 541 -18.21 22.90 6.56
N LEU A 542 -17.82 22.27 7.65
CA LEU A 542 -16.53 22.48 8.29
C LEU A 542 -15.70 21.20 8.31
N GLU A 543 -14.44 21.29 7.88
CA GLU A 543 -13.42 20.29 8.18
C GLU A 543 -12.41 20.84 9.21
N ILE A 544 -12.09 20.04 10.25
CA ILE A 544 -11.09 20.38 11.25
C ILE A 544 -9.88 19.47 11.06
N ASN A 545 -8.70 20.08 10.89
CA ASN A 545 -7.42 19.42 10.61
C ASN A 545 -7.30 18.83 9.19
N SER A 546 -7.74 19.60 8.19
CA SER A 546 -7.49 19.21 6.80
C SER A 546 -6.00 19.13 6.48
N LYS A 547 -5.61 18.12 5.71
CA LYS A 547 -4.27 17.95 5.17
C LYS A 547 -4.24 17.97 3.64
N SER A 548 -5.22 17.35 3.01
CA SER A 548 -5.32 17.21 1.55
C SER A 548 -6.41 18.08 0.90
N GLY A 549 -7.46 18.40 1.65
CA GLY A 549 -8.64 19.08 1.13
C GLY A 549 -9.60 18.16 0.38
N LEU A 550 -9.45 16.84 0.42
CA LEU A 550 -10.32 15.90 -0.32
C LEU A 550 -11.72 15.78 0.29
N TYR A 551 -11.86 15.88 1.61
CA TYR A 551 -13.19 15.96 2.24
C TYR A 551 -13.96 17.20 1.79
N PRO A 552 -13.42 18.42 1.90
CA PRO A 552 -14.05 19.61 1.35
C PRO A 552 -14.34 19.53 -0.15
N LEU A 553 -13.48 18.86 -0.92
CA LEU A 553 -13.66 18.67 -2.37
C LEU A 553 -14.96 17.89 -2.67
N TYR A 554 -15.20 16.76 -1.98
CA TYR A 554 -16.43 15.97 -2.11
C TYR A 554 -17.67 16.79 -1.74
N MET A 555 -17.58 17.48 -0.60
CA MET A 555 -18.70 18.30 -0.09
C MET A 555 -19.02 19.45 -1.05
N ALA A 556 -17.98 20.15 -1.53
CA ALA A 556 -18.14 21.23 -2.50
C ALA A 556 -18.78 20.75 -3.80
N TYR A 557 -18.34 19.59 -4.31
CA TYR A 557 -18.90 19.03 -5.53
C TYR A 557 -20.38 18.67 -5.41
N SER A 558 -20.77 18.04 -4.32
CA SER A 558 -22.19 17.69 -4.11
C SER A 558 -23.08 18.93 -3.99
N ILE A 559 -22.61 20.00 -3.32
CA ILE A 559 -23.33 21.28 -3.26
C ILE A 559 -23.32 21.96 -4.64
N TYR A 560 -22.21 21.93 -5.38
CA TYR A 560 -22.10 22.45 -6.74
C TYR A 560 -23.15 21.81 -7.66
N ARG A 561 -23.25 20.48 -7.70
CA ARG A 561 -24.26 19.76 -8.50
C ARG A 561 -25.68 20.14 -8.10
N THR A 562 -25.94 20.35 -6.80
CA THR A 562 -27.25 20.83 -6.32
C THR A 562 -27.55 22.26 -6.82
N ARG A 563 -26.55 23.15 -6.79
CA ARG A 563 -26.70 24.52 -7.33
C ARG A 563 -26.88 24.53 -8.84
N VAL A 564 -26.14 23.71 -9.59
CA VAL A 564 -26.31 23.57 -11.06
C VAL A 564 -27.70 23.06 -11.38
N LYS A 565 -28.20 22.01 -10.69
CA LYS A 565 -29.56 21.47 -10.89
C LYS A 565 -30.64 22.50 -10.61
N ASN A 566 -30.45 23.39 -9.64
CA ASN A 566 -31.42 24.43 -9.26
C ASN A 566 -31.20 25.75 -10.01
N SER A 567 -30.22 25.81 -10.93
CA SER A 567 -29.94 27.02 -11.71
C SER A 567 -31.04 27.25 -12.73
N LEU A 568 -31.50 28.49 -12.82
CA LEU A 568 -32.42 28.93 -13.86
C LEU A 568 -31.74 29.18 -15.20
N PHE A 569 -30.41 29.19 -15.24
CA PHE A 569 -29.61 29.41 -16.44
C PHE A 569 -28.94 28.11 -16.85
N SER A 570 -28.81 27.84 -18.16
CA SER A 570 -28.05 26.75 -18.68
C SER A 570 -26.54 27.01 -18.42
N VAL A 571 -25.88 26.08 -17.76
CA VAL A 571 -24.42 26.10 -17.60
C VAL A 571 -23.84 25.51 -18.89
N SER A 572 -23.22 26.34 -19.71
CA SER A 572 -22.81 25.99 -21.09
C SER A 572 -21.32 26.18 -21.36
N SER A 573 -20.55 26.72 -20.40
CA SER A 573 -19.13 26.92 -20.51
C SER A 573 -18.37 26.52 -19.24
N ILE A 574 -17.08 26.20 -19.40
CA ILE A 574 -16.18 25.92 -18.26
C ILE A 574 -16.09 27.14 -17.32
N GLU A 575 -16.15 28.34 -17.85
CA GLU A 575 -16.14 29.57 -17.05
C GLU A 575 -17.36 29.70 -16.16
N ASP A 576 -18.55 29.28 -16.65
CA ASP A 576 -19.77 29.27 -15.86
C ASP A 576 -19.70 28.23 -14.74
N GLU A 577 -19.21 27.04 -15.05
CA GLU A 577 -18.96 26.00 -14.05
C GLU A 577 -18.01 26.50 -12.97
N GLN A 578 -16.86 27.06 -13.35
CA GLN A 578 -15.87 27.58 -12.42
C GLN A 578 -16.42 28.73 -11.56
N ARG A 579 -17.25 29.58 -12.09
CA ARG A 579 -17.90 30.67 -11.35
C ARG A 579 -18.85 30.12 -10.27
N ILE A 580 -19.65 29.10 -10.59
CA ILE A 580 -20.53 28.44 -9.62
C ILE A 580 -19.68 27.71 -8.57
N TRP A 581 -18.64 27.00 -9.00
CA TRP A 581 -17.72 26.31 -8.14
C TRP A 581 -17.03 27.24 -7.14
N ASP A 582 -16.47 28.34 -7.61
CA ASP A 582 -15.79 29.34 -6.77
C ASP A 582 -16.74 29.95 -5.74
N LYS A 583 -18.00 30.14 -6.11
CA LYS A 583 -19.06 30.61 -5.21
C LYS A 583 -19.37 29.57 -4.13
N VAL A 584 -19.47 28.29 -4.49
CA VAL A 584 -19.66 27.20 -3.53
C VAL A 584 -18.50 27.16 -2.54
N VAL A 585 -17.27 27.18 -3.02
CA VAL A 585 -16.07 27.15 -2.14
C VAL A 585 -16.03 28.34 -1.20
N ALA A 586 -16.42 29.54 -1.69
CA ALA A 586 -16.40 30.77 -0.91
C ALA A 586 -17.54 30.88 0.12
N GLU A 587 -18.70 30.27 -0.12
CA GLU A 587 -19.90 30.45 0.72
C GLU A 587 -20.20 29.24 1.61
N ASN A 588 -19.90 28.02 1.13
CA ASN A 588 -20.33 26.79 1.78
C ASN A 588 -19.21 26.06 2.52
N ILE A 589 -17.96 26.24 2.13
CA ILE A 589 -16.83 25.41 2.61
C ILE A 589 -15.94 26.19 3.57
N PHE A 590 -15.73 25.64 4.77
CA PHE A 590 -14.86 26.20 5.81
C PHE A 590 -13.86 25.12 6.21
N VAL A 591 -12.59 25.49 6.31
CA VAL A 591 -11.52 24.53 6.62
C VAL A 591 -10.54 25.09 7.63
N ILE A 592 -10.27 24.31 8.65
CA ILE A 592 -9.25 24.57 9.64
C ILE A 592 -8.09 23.61 9.42
N CYS A 593 -6.88 24.15 9.32
CA CYS A 593 -5.64 23.42 9.13
C CYS A 593 -4.72 23.61 10.35
N LYS A 594 -3.78 22.69 10.51
CA LYS A 594 -2.79 22.74 11.59
C LYS A 594 -1.60 23.64 11.23
N THR A 595 -1.26 23.73 9.94
CA THR A 595 -0.07 24.44 9.46
C THR A 595 -0.37 25.28 8.22
N PRO A 596 0.50 26.26 7.88
CA PRO A 596 0.39 27.04 6.66
C PRO A 596 0.41 26.18 5.40
N MET A 597 1.24 25.13 5.35
CA MET A 597 1.33 24.23 4.20
C MET A 597 0.03 23.44 4.00
N ALA A 598 -0.55 22.89 5.06
CA ALA A 598 -1.82 22.18 4.98
C ALA A 598 -2.94 23.11 4.46
N LYS A 599 -2.93 24.39 4.87
CA LYS A 599 -3.84 25.41 4.34
C LYS A 599 -3.61 25.63 2.84
N SER A 600 -2.36 25.74 2.40
CA SER A 600 -2.00 25.95 1.00
C SER A 600 -2.37 24.76 0.13
N ILE A 601 -2.09 23.52 0.60
CA ILE A 601 -2.51 22.29 -0.08
C ILE A 601 -4.04 22.27 -0.26
N THR A 602 -4.79 22.52 0.82
CA THR A 602 -6.27 22.54 0.77
C THR A 602 -6.80 23.57 -0.21
N LYS A 603 -6.24 24.80 -0.19
CA LYS A 603 -6.59 25.84 -1.14
C LYS A 603 -6.35 25.38 -2.58
N ARG A 604 -5.18 24.78 -2.84
CA ARG A 604 -4.83 24.29 -4.18
C ARG A 604 -5.73 23.14 -4.65
N THR A 605 -6.11 22.25 -3.75
CA THR A 605 -7.07 21.17 -4.06
C THR A 605 -8.43 21.76 -4.48
N LEU A 606 -8.94 22.78 -3.78
CA LEU A 606 -10.25 23.37 -4.03
C LEU A 606 -10.29 24.25 -5.27
N ILE A 607 -9.32 25.15 -5.45
CA ILE A 607 -9.35 26.18 -6.50
C ILE A 607 -8.13 26.19 -7.42
N GLY A 608 -7.17 25.30 -7.21
CA GLY A 608 -5.92 25.26 -8.01
C GLY A 608 -5.07 26.50 -7.84
N PHE A 609 -4.54 26.98 -8.93
CA PHE A 609 -3.70 28.21 -9.02
C PHE A 609 -4.53 29.46 -9.28
N ARG A 610 -5.84 29.32 -9.42
CA ARG A 610 -6.77 30.41 -9.67
C ARG A 610 -6.86 31.38 -8.47
N LYS A 611 -7.21 32.62 -8.74
CA LYS A 611 -7.45 33.65 -7.71
C LYS A 611 -8.94 33.63 -7.34
N ALA A 612 -9.30 32.81 -6.35
CA ALA A 612 -10.67 32.77 -5.81
C ALA A 612 -10.65 32.80 -4.28
N LYS A 613 -11.78 33.19 -3.67
CA LYS A 613 -11.94 33.24 -2.22
C LYS A 613 -12.10 31.81 -1.67
N VAL A 614 -11.28 31.46 -0.67
CA VAL A 614 -11.37 30.19 0.07
C VAL A 614 -11.38 30.47 1.56
N ASN A 615 -12.29 29.85 2.30
CA ASN A 615 -12.36 30.01 3.76
C ASN A 615 -11.48 28.97 4.44
N THR A 616 -10.16 29.13 4.31
CA THR A 616 -9.18 28.30 4.98
C THR A 616 -8.40 29.12 6.00
N ARG A 617 -8.11 28.54 7.16
CA ARG A 617 -7.30 29.12 8.21
C ARG A 617 -6.47 28.05 8.90
N TYR A 618 -5.24 28.35 9.29
CA TYR A 618 -4.50 27.50 10.19
C TYR A 618 -4.53 28.07 11.60
N PHE A 619 -4.53 27.20 12.59
CA PHE A 619 -4.43 27.55 14.00
C PHE A 619 -3.12 27.01 14.55
N GLU A 620 -2.32 27.91 15.10
CA GLU A 620 -1.10 27.52 15.78
C GLU A 620 -1.42 26.61 16.97
N ASP A 621 -0.64 25.57 17.15
CA ASP A 621 -0.81 24.57 18.22
C ASP A 621 -2.24 24.01 18.34
N LEU A 622 -2.87 23.72 17.19
CA LEU A 622 -4.25 23.28 17.06
C LEU A 622 -4.62 22.15 18.04
N ILE A 623 -3.78 21.12 18.13
CA ILE A 623 -4.05 19.95 18.97
C ILE A 623 -4.13 20.32 20.45
N ASN A 624 -3.19 21.15 20.94
CA ASN A 624 -3.17 21.59 22.32
C ASN A 624 -4.35 22.52 22.65
N GLN A 625 -4.75 23.39 21.71
CA GLN A 625 -5.94 24.22 21.87
C GLN A 625 -7.19 23.36 22.02
N ILE A 626 -7.40 22.37 21.17
CA ILE A 626 -8.56 21.46 21.22
C ILE A 626 -8.55 20.62 22.50
N LYS A 627 -7.37 20.13 22.92
CA LYS A 627 -7.24 19.27 24.08
C LYS A 627 -7.41 20.03 25.40
N ASN A 628 -6.72 21.17 25.55
CA ASN A 628 -6.59 21.85 26.85
C ASN A 628 -7.42 23.13 26.98
N LYS A 629 -7.90 23.70 25.85
CA LYS A 629 -8.66 24.94 25.81
C LYS A 629 -9.84 24.87 24.83
N PRO A 630 -10.71 23.85 24.92
CA PRO A 630 -11.76 23.60 23.93
C PRO A 630 -12.73 24.77 23.77
N GLU A 631 -13.09 25.44 24.88
CA GLU A 631 -13.97 26.63 24.87
C GLU A 631 -13.37 27.80 24.07
N HIS A 632 -12.07 28.02 24.25
CA HIS A 632 -11.36 29.05 23.51
C HIS A 632 -11.30 28.71 22.03
N PHE A 633 -11.01 27.44 21.69
CA PHE A 633 -11.00 26.97 20.32
C PHE A 633 -12.36 27.17 19.64
N ILE A 634 -13.47 26.79 20.28
CA ILE A 634 -14.84 26.95 19.72
C ILE A 634 -15.12 28.42 19.45
N LYS A 635 -14.77 29.32 20.37
CA LYS A 635 -14.91 30.79 20.17
C LYS A 635 -14.05 31.30 19.01
N GLN A 636 -12.85 30.73 18.80
CA GLN A 636 -12.03 31.11 17.65
C GLN A 636 -12.62 30.61 16.33
N VAL A 637 -13.24 29.45 16.33
CA VAL A 637 -13.96 28.90 15.15
C VAL A 637 -15.14 29.81 14.80
N ASP A 638 -15.96 30.18 15.78
CA ASP A 638 -17.09 31.11 15.57
C ASP A 638 -16.61 32.49 15.06
N LYS A 639 -15.53 33.01 15.64
CA LYS A 639 -14.89 34.22 15.14
C LYS A 639 -14.39 34.07 13.70
N PHE A 640 -13.74 32.94 13.37
CA PHE A 640 -13.27 32.70 12.01
C PHE A 640 -14.43 32.69 11.01
N ILE A 641 -15.54 32.02 11.33
CA ILE A 641 -16.73 31.96 10.48
C ILE A 641 -17.35 33.37 10.37
N THR A 642 -17.51 34.10 11.48
CA THR A 642 -18.03 35.46 11.52
C THR A 642 -17.19 36.41 10.67
N ASP A 643 -15.86 36.38 10.80
CA ASP A 643 -14.94 37.23 10.02
C ASP A 643 -15.07 36.96 8.49
N ARG A 644 -15.44 35.75 8.08
CA ARG A 644 -15.57 35.36 6.66
C ARG A 644 -16.94 35.65 6.07
N THR A 645 -18.00 35.61 6.89
CA THR A 645 -19.38 35.67 6.46
C THR A 645 -20.10 36.97 6.89
N GLY A 646 -19.60 37.65 7.92
CA GLY A 646 -20.28 38.77 8.55
C GLY A 646 -21.41 38.38 9.48
N ILE A 647 -21.71 37.08 9.66
CA ILE A 647 -22.85 36.56 10.43
C ILE A 647 -22.32 35.93 11.73
N LYS A 648 -22.79 36.41 12.88
CA LYS A 648 -22.45 35.84 14.20
C LYS A 648 -23.31 34.59 14.47
N ASN A 649 -22.70 33.61 15.19
CA ASN A 649 -23.35 32.36 15.60
C ASN A 649 -23.93 31.59 14.41
N MET A 650 -23.26 31.61 13.30
CA MET A 650 -23.70 30.95 12.09
C MET A 650 -23.70 29.42 12.27
N LYS A 651 -24.84 28.80 11.95
CA LYS A 651 -24.97 27.33 12.03
C LYS A 651 -24.11 26.62 10.99
N ILE A 652 -23.32 25.63 11.44
CA ILE A 652 -22.63 24.66 10.60
C ILE A 652 -23.53 23.45 10.42
N ASN A 653 -23.83 23.07 9.16
CA ASN A 653 -24.73 21.96 8.84
C ASN A 653 -24.08 20.59 9.09
N ALA A 654 -22.79 20.46 8.83
CA ALA A 654 -22.04 19.24 9.12
C ALA A 654 -20.55 19.49 9.35
N ILE A 655 -19.95 18.68 10.22
CA ILE A 655 -18.50 18.54 10.34
C ILE A 655 -18.09 17.18 9.77
N VAL A 656 -17.07 17.20 8.92
CA VAL A 656 -16.54 16.01 8.24
C VAL A 656 -15.02 15.94 8.40
N GLY A 657 -14.44 14.73 8.39
CA GLY A 657 -12.98 14.63 8.31
C GLY A 657 -12.38 13.38 8.93
N ASN A 658 -11.04 13.39 8.92
CA ASN A 658 -10.18 12.40 9.54
C ASN A 658 -9.29 13.12 10.57
N PRO A 659 -9.65 13.16 11.86
CA PRO A 659 -8.87 13.83 12.89
C PRO A 659 -7.51 13.14 13.13
N PRO A 660 -6.52 13.81 13.73
CA PRO A 660 -5.30 13.16 14.15
C PRO A 660 -5.61 12.09 15.21
N TYR A 661 -4.99 10.91 15.10
CA TYR A 661 -5.31 9.78 15.98
C TYR A 661 -4.59 9.84 17.31
N GLN A 662 -3.34 10.24 17.30
CA GLN A 662 -2.47 10.26 18.47
C GLN A 662 -1.35 11.29 18.29
N ILE A 663 -0.69 11.64 19.40
CA ILE A 663 0.56 12.41 19.42
C ILE A 663 1.67 11.56 20.02
N ILE A 664 2.86 11.65 19.43
CA ILE A 664 4.06 11.04 20.00
C ILE A 664 4.52 11.90 21.18
N THR A 665 4.61 11.30 22.35
CA THR A 665 5.23 11.92 23.53
C THR A 665 6.66 11.39 23.70
N GLU A 666 7.50 12.09 24.44
CA GLU A 666 8.86 11.63 24.79
C GLU A 666 8.88 10.31 25.58
N ARG A 667 7.72 9.90 26.12
CA ARG A 667 7.53 8.61 26.78
C ARG A 667 7.18 7.55 25.74
N THR A 668 7.52 6.30 26.00
CA THR A 668 7.38 5.13 25.14
C THR A 668 5.95 4.82 24.65
N SER A 669 4.96 5.64 24.92
CA SER A 669 3.57 5.37 24.60
C SER A 669 2.83 6.59 24.06
N ASP A 670 2.33 6.46 22.83
CA ASP A 670 1.50 7.47 22.15
C ASP A 670 0.21 7.78 22.92
N THR A 671 -0.21 9.05 22.92
CA THR A 671 -1.43 9.51 23.57
C THR A 671 -2.51 9.78 22.52
N PRO A 672 -3.73 9.20 22.65
CA PRO A 672 -4.84 9.48 21.74
C PRO A 672 -5.29 10.94 21.85
N VAL A 673 -5.71 11.51 20.74
CA VAL A 673 -6.24 12.88 20.68
C VAL A 673 -7.55 12.99 19.90
N TYR A 674 -7.91 11.98 19.11
CA TYR A 674 -9.13 11.99 18.29
C TYR A 674 -10.41 12.18 19.12
N ASN A 675 -10.45 11.71 20.34
CA ASN A 675 -11.57 11.88 21.27
C ASN A 675 -11.87 13.37 21.55
N TYR A 676 -10.84 14.21 21.68
CA TYR A 676 -11.03 15.64 21.87
C TYR A 676 -11.56 16.33 20.60
N PHE A 677 -11.14 15.86 19.43
CA PHE A 677 -11.68 16.33 18.15
C PHE A 677 -13.15 15.94 17.98
N MET A 678 -13.54 14.75 18.39
CA MET A 678 -14.94 14.30 18.42
C MET A 678 -15.77 15.21 19.33
N ASP A 679 -15.32 15.44 20.57
CA ASP A 679 -16.04 16.26 21.54
C ASP A 679 -16.26 17.69 21.05
N VAL A 680 -15.25 18.36 20.46
CA VAL A 680 -15.43 19.72 19.93
C VAL A 680 -16.31 19.73 18.68
N SER A 681 -16.21 18.72 17.81
CA SER A 681 -17.04 18.60 16.61
C SER A 681 -18.52 18.47 16.95
N PHE A 682 -18.86 17.68 17.97
CA PHE A 682 -20.23 17.47 18.46
C PHE A 682 -20.83 18.69 19.16
N ARG A 683 -19.99 19.63 19.56
CA ARG A 683 -20.42 20.90 20.16
C ARG A 683 -20.56 22.03 19.15
N ILE A 684 -19.84 21.96 18.02
CA ILE A 684 -19.89 23.00 16.99
C ILE A 684 -21.03 22.75 16.02
N SER A 685 -21.37 21.49 15.74
CA SER A 685 -22.41 21.13 14.78
C SER A 685 -23.31 20.01 15.29
N ASP A 686 -24.60 20.07 14.93
CA ASP A 686 -25.57 19.01 15.22
C ASP A 686 -25.20 17.70 14.50
N LYS A 687 -24.59 17.79 13.31
CA LYS A 687 -24.17 16.65 12.50
C LYS A 687 -22.65 16.61 12.37
N ALA A 688 -22.07 15.47 12.73
CA ALA A 688 -20.64 15.23 12.54
C ALA A 688 -20.37 13.80 12.13
N THR A 689 -19.50 13.63 11.15
CA THR A 689 -19.01 12.31 10.74
C THR A 689 -17.50 12.31 10.61
N LEU A 690 -16.88 11.37 11.32
CA LEU A 690 -15.42 11.28 11.43
C LEU A 690 -14.97 9.83 11.27
N ILE A 691 -13.79 9.65 10.68
CA ILE A 691 -13.12 8.34 10.65
C ILE A 691 -12.09 8.29 11.78
N THR A 692 -12.19 7.31 12.66
CA THR A 692 -11.41 7.24 13.90
C THR A 692 -10.86 5.85 14.16
N PRO A 693 -9.81 5.70 14.99
CA PRO A 693 -9.46 4.40 15.56
C PRO A 693 -10.62 3.84 16.36
N ALA A 694 -10.87 2.53 16.24
CA ALA A 694 -12.08 1.89 16.77
C ALA A 694 -11.93 1.32 18.18
N ARG A 695 -10.75 1.42 18.82
CA ARG A 695 -10.49 0.77 20.13
C ARG A 695 -11.47 1.16 21.23
N TYR A 696 -11.90 2.42 21.26
CA TYR A 696 -12.84 2.91 22.28
C TYR A 696 -14.20 2.20 22.21
N LEU A 697 -14.60 1.67 21.06
CA LEU A 697 -15.84 0.92 20.90
C LEU A 697 -15.83 -0.40 21.67
N PHE A 698 -14.67 -0.92 21.95
CA PHE A 698 -14.44 -2.16 22.71
C PHE A 698 -14.00 -1.87 24.15
N ASP A 699 -14.15 -0.62 24.58
CA ASP A 699 -13.64 -0.14 25.86
C ASP A 699 -12.15 -0.47 26.09
N ALA A 700 -11.38 -0.37 25.01
CA ALA A 700 -9.96 -0.72 24.97
C ALA A 700 -9.14 0.48 24.49
N GLY A 701 -7.83 0.44 24.76
CA GLY A 701 -6.92 1.50 24.36
C GLY A 701 -6.59 2.47 25.49
N LYS A 702 -6.26 3.75 25.13
CA LYS A 702 -5.81 4.76 26.08
C LYS A 702 -6.78 5.94 26.22
N THR A 703 -7.92 5.90 25.57
CA THR A 703 -9.00 6.87 25.82
C THR A 703 -9.59 6.60 27.22
N PRO A 704 -10.03 7.64 27.96
CA PRO A 704 -10.63 7.45 29.27
C PRO A 704 -11.84 6.52 29.22
N HIS A 705 -11.95 5.60 30.17
CA HIS A 705 -13.05 4.66 30.27
C HIS A 705 -14.42 5.37 30.29
N ASP A 706 -14.56 6.40 31.12
CA ASP A 706 -15.80 7.18 31.20
C ASP A 706 -16.18 7.84 29.86
N TRP A 707 -15.18 8.26 29.10
CA TRP A 707 -15.42 8.79 27.76
C TRP A 707 -15.88 7.70 26.78
N ASN A 708 -15.29 6.50 26.86
CA ASN A 708 -15.72 5.36 26.04
C ASN A 708 -17.18 5.03 26.32
N LEU A 709 -17.54 4.94 27.60
CA LEU A 709 -18.92 4.68 28.03
C LEU A 709 -19.89 5.79 27.60
N LYS A 710 -19.45 7.06 27.68
CA LYS A 710 -20.23 8.20 27.18
C LYS A 710 -20.57 8.01 25.69
N MET A 711 -19.60 7.62 24.86
CA MET A 711 -19.84 7.40 23.42
C MET A 711 -20.77 6.21 23.16
N LEU A 712 -20.58 5.10 23.87
CA LEU A 712 -21.40 3.90 23.71
C LEU A 712 -22.85 4.10 24.19
N ASN A 713 -23.09 5.04 25.08
CA ASN A 713 -24.42 5.35 25.63
C ASN A 713 -25.07 6.61 25.02
N ASP A 714 -24.39 7.31 24.09
CA ASP A 714 -24.98 8.44 23.38
C ASP A 714 -25.98 7.94 22.34
N GLU A 715 -27.26 8.24 22.54
CA GLU A 715 -28.37 7.81 21.67
C GLU A 715 -28.35 8.47 20.30
N HIS A 716 -27.62 9.58 20.16
CA HIS A 716 -27.47 10.35 18.94
C HIS A 716 -26.26 9.90 18.11
N PHE A 717 -25.53 8.89 18.57
CA PHE A 717 -24.28 8.42 18.00
C PHE A 717 -24.41 7.01 17.44
N LYS A 718 -23.90 6.77 16.22
CA LYS A 718 -23.84 5.44 15.61
C LYS A 718 -22.54 5.19 14.85
N ILE A 719 -22.22 3.92 14.64
CA ILE A 719 -21.14 3.49 13.77
C ILE A 719 -21.74 3.08 12.43
N ILE A 720 -21.24 3.69 11.37
CA ILE A 720 -21.69 3.41 9.99
C ILE A 720 -21.03 2.13 9.50
N TRP A 721 -19.70 2.02 9.67
CA TRP A 721 -18.95 0.81 9.41
C TRP A 721 -17.71 0.72 10.30
N TYR A 722 -17.24 -0.51 10.44
CA TYR A 722 -16.02 -0.88 11.13
C TYR A 722 -15.16 -1.78 10.24
N LYS A 723 -13.85 -1.52 10.18
CA LYS A 723 -12.86 -2.34 9.48
C LYS A 723 -11.76 -2.74 10.46
N ALA A 724 -11.71 -4.03 10.77
CA ALA A 724 -10.70 -4.59 11.69
C ALA A 724 -9.28 -4.45 11.14
N LYS A 725 -9.11 -4.62 9.82
CA LYS A 725 -7.86 -4.37 9.11
C LYS A 725 -7.84 -2.94 8.59
N SER A 726 -7.09 -2.08 9.26
CA SER A 726 -6.93 -0.68 8.83
C SER A 726 -6.25 -0.53 7.47
N THR A 727 -5.48 -1.52 7.04
CA THR A 727 -4.82 -1.54 5.72
C THR A 727 -5.80 -1.62 4.55
N ASP A 728 -7.03 -2.12 4.77
CA ASP A 728 -8.10 -2.14 3.76
C ASP A 728 -8.65 -0.72 3.50
N VAL A 729 -8.42 0.20 4.43
CA VAL A 729 -8.84 1.60 4.37
C VAL A 729 -7.65 2.52 4.06
N PHE A 730 -6.56 2.36 4.79
CA PHE A 730 -5.35 3.15 4.65
C PHE A 730 -4.17 2.24 4.27
N PRO A 731 -3.82 2.15 2.98
CA PRO A 731 -2.69 1.34 2.55
C PRO A 731 -1.41 1.66 3.34
N ASN A 732 -0.71 0.63 3.79
CA ASN A 732 0.54 0.72 4.56
C ASN A 732 0.43 1.31 5.99
N VAL A 733 -0.78 1.55 6.51
CA VAL A 733 -0.98 2.06 7.87
C VAL A 733 -1.65 1.00 8.74
N ASP A 734 -0.92 0.42 9.69
CA ASP A 734 -1.45 -0.55 10.66
C ASP A 734 -1.93 0.17 11.93
N ILE A 735 -3.26 0.25 12.10
CA ILE A 735 -3.92 0.80 13.30
C ILE A 735 -4.52 -0.36 14.07
N LYS A 736 -3.89 -0.72 15.17
CA LYS A 736 -4.35 -1.82 16.02
C LYS A 736 -5.74 -1.56 16.57
N GLY A 737 -6.63 -2.54 16.45
CA GLY A 737 -8.04 -2.43 16.82
C GLY A 737 -8.93 -1.89 15.70
N GLY A 738 -8.36 -1.64 14.51
CA GLY A 738 -9.11 -1.22 13.33
C GLY A 738 -9.53 0.25 13.34
N VAL A 739 -10.31 0.59 12.33
CA VAL A 739 -10.89 1.94 12.13
C VAL A 739 -12.40 1.84 11.98
N ALA A 740 -13.08 2.90 12.40
CA ALA A 740 -14.53 3.03 12.27
C ALA A 740 -14.91 4.41 11.73
N VAL A 741 -15.98 4.46 10.95
CA VAL A 741 -16.67 5.70 10.63
C VAL A 741 -17.81 5.87 11.62
N CYS A 742 -17.75 6.96 12.36
CA CYS A 742 -18.79 7.35 13.30
C CYS A 742 -19.64 8.50 12.71
N TYR A 743 -20.90 8.50 13.05
CA TYR A 743 -21.85 9.54 12.72
C TYR A 743 -22.65 9.95 13.95
N ARG A 744 -22.75 11.24 14.19
CA ARG A 744 -23.61 11.81 15.23
C ARG A 744 -24.57 12.83 14.64
N ASP A 745 -25.85 12.73 15.04
CA ASP A 745 -26.87 13.71 14.72
C ASP A 745 -27.67 14.06 15.98
N ALA A 746 -27.46 15.26 16.52
CA ALA A 746 -28.11 15.70 17.74
C ALA A 746 -29.64 15.75 17.68
N ASN A 747 -30.21 15.78 16.45
CA ASN A 747 -31.64 15.85 16.22
C ASN A 747 -32.32 14.50 15.98
N TYR A 748 -31.52 13.39 15.98
CA TYR A 748 -32.06 12.07 15.70
C TYR A 748 -31.53 11.04 16.73
N SER A 749 -32.44 10.25 17.31
CA SER A 749 -32.04 9.15 18.20
C SER A 749 -31.92 7.85 17.44
N PHE A 750 -30.70 7.28 17.44
CA PHE A 750 -30.39 5.96 16.87
C PHE A 750 -30.54 4.84 17.92
N GLY A 751 -30.72 5.20 19.20
CA GLY A 751 -30.60 4.31 20.35
C GLY A 751 -29.15 4.08 20.77
N LYS A 752 -28.94 3.56 21.97
CA LYS A 752 -27.62 3.30 22.55
C LYS A 752 -26.92 2.15 21.85
N ILE A 753 -25.62 2.30 21.57
CA ILE A 753 -24.79 1.17 21.11
C ILE A 753 -24.60 0.14 22.22
N GLY A 754 -24.40 0.59 23.47
CA GLY A 754 -24.16 -0.25 24.64
C GLY A 754 -22.87 -1.03 24.54
N SER A 755 -22.92 -2.21 23.95
CA SER A 755 -21.72 -3.03 23.63
C SER A 755 -21.57 -3.15 22.13
N PHE A 756 -20.40 -2.79 21.62
CA PHE A 756 -20.10 -2.85 20.20
C PHE A 756 -19.56 -4.22 19.82
N THR A 757 -20.09 -4.81 18.76
CA THR A 757 -19.57 -6.03 18.14
C THR A 757 -19.32 -5.80 16.64
N ALA A 758 -18.27 -6.46 16.12
CA ALA A 758 -17.87 -6.30 14.74
C ALA A 758 -18.75 -7.04 13.71
N TYR A 759 -19.57 -7.98 14.21
CA TYR A 759 -20.40 -8.88 13.40
C TYR A 759 -21.85 -8.90 13.90
N SER A 760 -22.83 -8.91 12.98
CA SER A 760 -24.25 -8.91 13.31
C SER A 760 -24.67 -10.15 14.12
N GLU A 761 -24.09 -11.31 13.80
CA GLU A 761 -24.34 -12.59 14.46
C GLU A 761 -23.91 -12.56 15.94
N LEU A 762 -22.80 -11.88 16.22
CA LEU A 762 -22.35 -11.69 17.60
C LEU A 762 -23.33 -10.90 18.45
N ASN A 763 -24.11 -9.99 17.85
CA ASN A 763 -25.13 -9.25 18.58
C ASN A 763 -26.26 -10.18 19.06
N GLY A 764 -26.64 -11.18 18.25
CA GLY A 764 -27.61 -12.23 18.63
C GLY A 764 -27.07 -13.07 19.80
N ILE A 765 -25.87 -13.61 19.64
CA ILE A 765 -25.19 -14.43 20.67
C ILE A 765 -25.03 -13.63 21.97
N TYR A 766 -24.54 -12.36 21.88
CA TYR A 766 -24.40 -11.50 23.07
C TYR A 766 -25.73 -11.29 23.82
N ARG A 767 -26.83 -11.01 23.10
CA ARG A 767 -28.12 -10.80 23.71
C ARG A 767 -28.60 -12.05 24.46
N LYS A 768 -28.46 -13.23 23.87
CA LYS A 768 -28.91 -14.50 24.48
C LYS A 768 -28.05 -14.90 25.67
N VAL A 769 -26.72 -14.77 25.53
CA VAL A 769 -25.79 -15.27 26.55
C VAL A 769 -25.58 -14.28 27.69
N VAL A 770 -25.60 -12.97 27.42
CA VAL A 770 -25.18 -11.91 28.34
C VAL A 770 -26.34 -10.96 28.67
N ALA A 771 -26.87 -10.26 27.70
CA ALA A 771 -27.75 -9.11 27.95
C ALA A 771 -29.13 -9.51 28.49
N ASN A 772 -29.73 -10.60 28.01
CA ASN A 772 -31.04 -11.09 28.40
C ASN A 772 -30.97 -12.22 29.41
N ASN A 773 -29.78 -12.57 29.89
CA ASN A 773 -29.58 -13.68 30.84
C ASN A 773 -29.49 -13.12 32.27
N GLU A 774 -30.61 -13.21 33.05
CA GLU A 774 -30.67 -12.70 34.41
C GLU A 774 -29.70 -13.44 35.38
N THR A 775 -29.27 -14.65 35.04
CA THR A 775 -28.35 -15.45 35.84
C THR A 775 -26.89 -15.32 35.41
N PHE A 776 -26.61 -14.39 34.45
CA PHE A 776 -25.28 -14.22 33.92
C PHE A 776 -24.26 -13.82 34.98
N THR A 777 -23.24 -14.63 35.10
CA THR A 777 -22.08 -14.36 35.96
C THR A 777 -20.83 -14.44 35.07
N PRO A 778 -19.99 -13.40 35.03
CA PRO A 778 -18.83 -13.40 34.14
C PRO A 778 -17.70 -14.29 34.63
N LEU A 779 -17.05 -15.03 33.74
CA LEU A 779 -15.84 -15.83 34.03
C LEU A 779 -14.71 -14.96 34.61
N SER A 780 -14.68 -13.68 34.27
CA SER A 780 -13.69 -12.71 34.78
C SER A 780 -13.68 -12.64 36.31
N ASN A 781 -14.77 -13.02 37.01
CA ASN A 781 -14.82 -13.02 38.46
C ASN A 781 -13.81 -13.99 39.09
N ILE A 782 -13.49 -15.07 38.39
CA ILE A 782 -12.53 -16.08 38.87
C ILE A 782 -11.18 -15.97 38.11
N ILE A 783 -10.90 -14.82 37.49
CA ILE A 783 -9.61 -14.57 36.83
C ILE A 783 -8.73 -13.69 37.71
N TYR A 784 -7.52 -14.15 37.90
CA TYR A 784 -6.55 -13.52 38.78
C TYR A 784 -5.28 -13.11 38.01
N PRO A 785 -4.73 -11.88 38.29
CA PRO A 785 -3.46 -11.42 37.71
C PRO A 785 -2.29 -12.23 38.29
N GLN A 786 -1.07 -11.90 37.88
CA GLN A 786 0.18 -12.50 38.31
C GLN A 786 0.35 -12.47 39.85
N ASN A 787 1.16 -13.39 40.39
CA ASN A 787 1.67 -13.32 41.75
C ASN A 787 2.49 -12.03 41.96
N LYS A 788 2.65 -11.61 43.19
CA LYS A 788 3.39 -10.41 43.59
C LYS A 788 4.44 -10.75 44.62
N PHE A 789 5.50 -9.94 44.70
CA PHE A 789 6.49 -10.05 45.76
C PHE A 789 5.99 -9.46 47.09
N ASP A 790 6.31 -10.15 48.19
CA ASP A 790 6.41 -9.53 49.50
C ASP A 790 7.76 -8.83 49.61
N LEU A 791 7.79 -7.51 49.32
CA LEU A 791 9.00 -6.74 49.35
C LEU A 791 9.62 -6.58 50.73
N SER A 792 8.84 -6.73 51.80
CA SER A 792 9.33 -6.59 53.15
C SER A 792 10.24 -7.77 53.52
N ILE A 793 9.89 -8.98 53.10
CA ILE A 793 10.68 -10.19 53.31
C ILE A 793 11.83 -10.24 52.32
N LEU A 794 11.52 -9.98 51.02
CA LEU A 794 12.51 -10.03 49.96
C LEU A 794 13.70 -9.07 50.21
N TYR A 795 13.45 -7.83 50.56
CA TYR A 795 14.51 -6.83 50.79
C TYR A 795 15.23 -6.97 52.11
N LYS A 796 14.66 -7.74 53.05
CA LYS A 796 15.34 -8.10 54.28
C LYS A 796 16.41 -9.17 54.03
N GLU A 797 16.13 -10.13 53.15
CA GLU A 797 17.06 -11.18 52.78
C GLU A 797 18.01 -10.78 51.67
N HIS A 798 17.54 -9.95 50.70
CA HIS A 798 18.27 -9.49 49.54
C HIS A 798 18.23 -7.95 49.43
N PRO A 799 18.92 -7.19 50.28
CA PRO A 799 18.91 -5.73 50.27
C PRO A 799 19.44 -5.11 48.97
N GLU A 800 20.39 -5.81 48.28
CA GLU A 800 20.98 -5.40 47.00
C GLU A 800 19.97 -5.33 45.86
N LEU A 801 18.90 -6.07 45.94
CA LEU A 801 17.87 -6.13 44.91
C LEU A 801 17.00 -4.86 44.88
N LYS A 802 17.00 -4.06 45.95
CA LYS A 802 16.20 -2.81 46.02
C LYS A 802 16.56 -1.82 44.95
N SER A 803 17.80 -1.81 44.48
CA SER A 803 18.29 -0.96 43.37
C SER A 803 18.00 -1.56 41.99
N ARG A 804 17.75 -2.89 41.91
CA ARG A 804 17.58 -3.63 40.64
C ARG A 804 16.09 -3.92 40.31
N ILE A 805 15.22 -4.01 41.31
CA ILE A 805 13.80 -4.25 41.18
C ILE A 805 13.08 -2.89 41.05
N GLY A 806 13.35 -2.11 40.05
CA GLY A 806 12.65 -0.92 39.64
C GLY A 806 11.95 -0.04 40.71
N SER A 807 11.71 1.20 40.35
CA SER A 807 10.96 2.17 41.17
C SER A 807 9.64 2.54 40.49
N ASN A 808 8.73 3.28 41.12
CA ASN A 808 7.45 3.79 40.60
C ASN A 808 6.19 2.94 40.88
N GLY A 809 6.13 2.19 41.99
CA GLY A 809 4.96 1.43 42.41
C GLY A 809 4.76 0.10 41.69
N ASN A 810 5.73 -0.36 40.92
CA ASN A 810 5.69 -1.61 40.18
C ASN A 810 6.65 -2.68 40.73
N GLU A 811 7.31 -2.41 41.83
CA GLU A 811 8.35 -3.24 42.46
C GLU A 811 7.83 -4.62 42.87
N ARG A 812 6.54 -4.70 43.25
CA ARG A 812 5.86 -5.95 43.63
C ARG A 812 5.58 -6.88 42.46
N ARG A 813 5.71 -6.43 41.21
CA ARG A 813 5.36 -7.22 40.01
C ARG A 813 6.48 -8.16 39.60
N LEU A 814 6.11 -9.43 39.37
CA LEU A 814 7.00 -10.41 38.77
C LEU A 814 7.08 -10.19 37.26
N THR A 815 7.97 -9.30 36.86
CA THR A 815 8.19 -8.97 35.44
C THR A 815 9.07 -9.99 34.74
N THR A 816 9.07 -10.00 33.41
CA THR A 816 9.91 -10.90 32.61
C THR A 816 11.42 -10.65 32.85
N SER A 817 11.83 -9.41 33.08
CA SER A 817 13.22 -9.08 33.39
C SER A 817 13.68 -9.60 34.75
N ILE A 818 12.81 -9.52 35.76
CA ILE A 818 13.09 -10.00 37.11
C ILE A 818 13.13 -11.52 37.15
N PHE A 819 12.32 -12.20 36.35
CA PHE A 819 12.29 -13.65 36.25
C PHE A 819 13.63 -14.28 35.84
N GLY A 820 14.53 -13.50 35.25
CA GLY A 820 15.90 -13.89 34.89
C GLY A 820 16.91 -13.83 36.05
N LEU A 821 16.55 -13.27 37.23
CA LEU A 821 17.48 -13.07 38.34
C LEU A 821 17.72 -14.39 39.11
N SER A 822 18.94 -14.90 39.02
CA SER A 822 19.33 -16.16 39.66
C SER A 822 19.34 -16.12 41.21
N GLU A 823 19.39 -14.92 41.76
CA GLU A 823 19.34 -14.67 43.21
C GLU A 823 17.95 -14.95 43.78
N ILE A 824 16.91 -14.86 42.98
CA ILE A 824 15.51 -15.08 43.42
C ILE A 824 14.94 -16.34 42.78
N PHE A 825 15.24 -16.57 41.51
CA PHE A 825 14.63 -17.66 40.72
C PHE A 825 15.67 -18.72 40.36
N HIS A 826 15.50 -19.91 40.91
CA HIS A 826 16.45 -21.00 40.82
C HIS A 826 16.01 -22.09 39.84
N VAL A 827 16.96 -22.79 39.27
CA VAL A 827 16.71 -23.97 38.42
C VAL A 827 16.47 -25.22 39.32
N GLN A 828 17.05 -25.22 40.52
CA GLN A 828 16.89 -26.32 41.50
C GLN A 828 15.58 -26.17 42.27
N LYS A 829 14.97 -27.30 42.64
CA LYS A 829 13.68 -27.38 43.31
C LYS A 829 13.71 -26.65 44.66
N MET A 830 12.73 -25.78 44.86
CA MET A 830 12.47 -25.06 46.12
C MET A 830 10.99 -25.23 46.53
N GLN A 831 10.45 -24.31 47.36
CA GLN A 831 9.10 -24.43 47.94
C GLN A 831 7.99 -24.12 46.94
N ALA A 832 8.19 -23.19 46.03
CA ALA A 832 7.16 -22.82 45.05
C ALA A 832 7.77 -22.74 43.63
N GLU A 833 6.98 -23.17 42.66
CA GLU A 833 7.27 -23.05 41.24
C GLU A 833 6.68 -21.76 40.66
N MET A 834 7.39 -21.16 39.72
CA MET A 834 6.91 -19.99 39.00
C MET A 834 7.05 -20.20 37.49
N LEU A 835 5.96 -20.08 36.76
CA LEU A 835 5.92 -20.08 35.32
C LEU A 835 6.22 -18.67 34.79
N GLY A 836 7.21 -18.53 33.95
CA GLY A 836 7.58 -17.25 33.32
C GLY A 836 8.08 -17.42 31.88
N LEU A 837 8.61 -16.34 31.30
CA LEU A 837 9.21 -16.33 29.98
C LEU A 837 10.69 -15.91 30.08
N ILE A 838 11.56 -16.68 29.46
CA ILE A 838 12.96 -16.28 29.18
C ILE A 838 13.14 -16.29 27.67
N LYS A 839 13.54 -15.15 27.09
CA LYS A 839 13.69 -15.01 25.61
C LYS A 839 12.46 -15.53 24.83
N ASN A 840 11.26 -15.25 25.31
CA ASN A 840 9.97 -15.72 24.78
C ASN A 840 9.70 -17.24 24.84
N VAL A 841 10.52 -17.99 25.56
CA VAL A 841 10.32 -19.43 25.86
C VAL A 841 9.74 -19.57 27.26
N ARG A 842 8.76 -20.46 27.42
CA ARG A 842 8.18 -20.76 28.73
C ARG A 842 9.19 -21.58 29.56
N GLU A 843 9.46 -21.10 30.75
CA GLU A 843 10.29 -21.79 31.74
C GLU A 843 9.60 -21.83 33.08
N ILE A 844 9.87 -22.91 33.81
CA ILE A 844 9.52 -23.02 35.24
C ILE A 844 10.79 -22.81 36.04
N ARG A 845 10.73 -21.92 37.02
CA ARG A 845 11.80 -21.68 37.99
C ARG A 845 11.26 -21.78 39.40
N TRP A 846 12.13 -22.05 40.32
CA TRP A 846 11.80 -22.23 41.72
C TRP A 846 12.12 -20.97 42.50
N ILE A 847 11.24 -20.67 43.52
CA ILE A 847 11.40 -19.49 44.36
C ILE A 847 11.08 -19.90 45.83
N ASN A 848 11.66 -19.17 46.77
CA ASN A 848 11.22 -19.26 48.20
C ASN A 848 9.82 -18.68 48.30
N SER A 849 8.87 -19.49 48.79
CA SER A 849 7.47 -19.13 48.93
C SER A 849 7.24 -17.90 49.82
N SER A 850 8.14 -17.62 50.77
CA SER A 850 8.08 -16.44 51.66
C SER A 850 8.27 -15.11 50.89
N PHE A 851 8.88 -15.14 49.71
CA PHE A 851 9.04 -13.95 48.90
C PHE A 851 7.80 -13.55 48.09
N ILE A 852 6.76 -14.38 48.13
CA ILE A 852 5.53 -14.17 47.35
C ILE A 852 4.40 -13.83 48.34
N GLU A 853 3.64 -12.75 48.02
CA GLU A 853 2.42 -12.42 48.74
C GLU A 853 1.38 -13.54 48.62
N ASP A 854 0.49 -13.63 49.62
CA ASP A 854 -0.63 -14.54 49.55
C ASP A 854 -1.48 -14.28 48.32
N HIS A 855 -1.74 -15.32 47.54
CA HIS A 855 -2.46 -15.25 46.29
C HIS A 855 -3.50 -16.35 46.16
N PRO A 856 -4.77 -16.03 45.83
CA PRO A 856 -5.88 -16.97 45.85
C PRO A 856 -5.64 -18.25 45.01
N CYS A 857 -4.92 -18.14 43.92
CA CYS A 857 -4.62 -19.28 43.04
C CYS A 857 -3.40 -20.10 43.44
N LEU A 858 -2.50 -19.62 44.29
CA LEU A 858 -1.19 -20.26 44.49
C LEU A 858 -1.35 -21.68 45.06
N GLY A 859 -2.19 -21.86 46.07
CA GLY A 859 -2.46 -23.15 46.71
C GLY A 859 -3.58 -23.98 46.04
N LYS A 860 -4.04 -23.63 44.85
CA LYS A 860 -5.21 -24.24 44.21
C LYS A 860 -4.88 -24.68 42.78
N TRP A 861 -5.69 -25.60 42.25
CA TRP A 861 -5.71 -25.93 40.84
C TRP A 861 -6.29 -24.75 40.04
N LYS A 862 -5.74 -24.46 38.87
CA LYS A 862 -6.16 -23.36 38.02
C LYS A 862 -5.80 -23.64 36.55
N VAL A 863 -6.36 -22.84 35.62
CA VAL A 863 -5.92 -22.79 34.22
C VAL A 863 -5.04 -21.56 34.05
N ILE A 864 -3.86 -21.72 33.53
CA ILE A 864 -2.91 -20.61 33.24
C ILE A 864 -2.94 -20.29 31.74
N VAL A 865 -3.25 -19.05 31.43
CA VAL A 865 -3.38 -18.55 30.04
C VAL A 865 -2.42 -17.39 29.81
N PRO A 866 -1.72 -17.33 28.67
CA PRO A 866 -0.88 -16.16 28.31
C PRO A 866 -1.67 -14.87 28.26
N LYS A 867 -1.11 -13.81 28.83
CA LYS A 867 -1.71 -12.47 28.83
C LYS A 867 -1.59 -11.78 27.49
N SER A 868 -0.65 -12.18 26.61
CA SER A 868 -0.51 -11.67 25.25
C SER A 868 -0.65 -12.83 24.27
N ASN A 869 -1.58 -12.68 23.31
CA ASN A 869 -1.89 -13.74 22.36
C ASN A 869 -2.42 -13.17 21.04
N GLY A 870 -1.82 -13.60 19.92
CA GLY A 870 -2.29 -13.32 18.58
C GLY A 870 -2.34 -11.82 18.22
N THR A 871 -3.21 -11.47 17.30
CA THR A 871 -3.41 -10.09 16.80
C THR A 871 -4.66 -9.43 17.39
N GLY A 872 -5.58 -10.23 17.95
CA GLY A 872 -6.91 -9.82 18.37
C GLY A 872 -7.99 -10.05 17.32
N ALA A 873 -7.67 -10.76 16.24
CA ALA A 873 -8.67 -11.19 15.29
C ALA A 873 -9.61 -12.23 15.92
N ILE A 874 -10.90 -12.14 15.61
CA ILE A 874 -11.87 -13.12 16.06
C ILE A 874 -11.48 -14.51 15.55
N GLY A 875 -11.68 -15.53 16.40
CA GLY A 875 -11.42 -16.91 16.02
C GLY A 875 -9.99 -17.40 16.17
N GLU A 876 -9.07 -16.54 16.59
CA GLU A 876 -7.69 -16.95 16.88
C GLU A 876 -7.64 -18.03 17.98
N VAL A 877 -6.70 -18.96 17.81
CA VAL A 877 -6.39 -19.94 18.86
C VAL A 877 -5.64 -19.26 20.00
N LEU A 878 -5.94 -19.66 21.24
CA LEU A 878 -5.16 -19.22 22.39
C LEU A 878 -3.83 -19.97 22.43
N SER A 879 -2.74 -19.25 22.72
CA SER A 879 -1.43 -19.90 22.91
C SER A 879 -1.50 -20.86 24.09
N THR A 880 -1.49 -22.13 23.81
CA THR A 880 -1.54 -23.30 24.70
C THR A 880 -1.86 -22.97 26.17
N PRO A 881 -3.12 -22.93 26.59
CA PRO A 881 -3.51 -22.89 28.02
C PRO A 881 -3.01 -24.14 28.75
N LEU A 882 -2.58 -23.98 29.99
CA LEU A 882 -2.00 -25.05 30.81
C LEU A 882 -2.80 -25.23 32.11
N ILE A 883 -2.80 -26.45 32.66
CA ILE A 883 -3.21 -26.67 34.04
C ILE A 883 -2.05 -26.29 34.97
N GLY A 884 -2.33 -25.43 35.92
CA GLY A 884 -1.41 -25.08 37.01
C GLY A 884 -1.78 -25.88 38.27
N GLU A 885 -0.86 -26.68 38.77
CA GLU A 885 -0.99 -27.43 40.03
C GLU A 885 -0.91 -26.50 41.25
N PRO A 886 -1.35 -26.93 42.42
CA PRO A 886 -1.06 -26.21 43.66
C PRO A 886 0.44 -25.93 43.83
N LEU A 887 0.77 -24.73 44.30
CA LEU A 887 2.12 -24.15 44.46
C LEU A 887 2.84 -23.77 43.17
N ILE A 888 2.16 -23.82 42.01
CA ILE A 888 2.64 -23.20 40.77
C ILE A 888 2.06 -21.79 40.67
N GLY A 889 2.92 -20.77 40.75
CA GLY A 889 2.60 -19.36 40.48
C GLY A 889 2.98 -18.96 39.04
N TYR A 890 2.71 -17.70 38.68
CA TYR A 890 3.01 -17.18 37.34
C TYR A 890 3.36 -15.69 37.35
N THR A 891 4.22 -15.33 36.37
CA THR A 891 4.66 -13.94 36.15
C THR A 891 3.60 -13.11 35.40
N GLN A 892 3.86 -11.81 35.22
CA GLN A 892 2.98 -10.87 34.47
C GLN A 892 2.65 -11.29 33.05
N SER A 893 3.35 -12.27 32.49
CA SER A 893 3.09 -12.80 31.15
C SER A 893 1.87 -13.69 31.06
N PHE A 894 1.25 -14.00 32.21
CA PHE A 894 0.12 -14.94 32.34
C PHE A 894 -1.00 -14.37 33.22
N ILE A 895 -2.19 -14.96 33.08
CA ILE A 895 -3.33 -14.86 34.00
C ILE A 895 -3.73 -16.26 34.45
N GLY A 896 -4.31 -16.38 35.63
CA GLY A 896 -4.85 -17.62 36.15
C GLY A 896 -6.37 -17.60 36.20
N ILE A 897 -7.02 -18.68 35.79
CA ILE A 897 -8.47 -18.85 35.82
C ILE A 897 -8.82 -19.94 36.81
N GLY A 898 -9.63 -19.58 37.80
CA GLY A 898 -10.14 -20.48 38.81
C GLY A 898 -9.23 -20.63 40.05
N THR A 899 -9.87 -21.14 41.14
CA THR A 899 -9.26 -21.53 42.40
C THR A 899 -9.87 -22.87 42.80
N PHE A 900 -9.63 -23.88 41.97
CA PHE A 900 -10.28 -25.20 42.07
C PHE A 900 -9.65 -26.06 43.14
N ASN A 901 -10.46 -26.88 43.77
CA ASN A 901 -9.98 -27.84 44.80
C ASN A 901 -9.46 -29.12 44.15
N GLU A 902 -10.03 -29.50 43.00
CA GLU A 902 -9.73 -30.75 42.31
C GLU A 902 -9.17 -30.51 40.93
N GLN A 903 -8.33 -31.41 40.45
CA GLN A 903 -7.76 -31.38 39.09
C GLN A 903 -8.87 -31.52 38.03
N THR A 904 -9.90 -32.30 38.28
CA THR A 904 -11.02 -32.50 37.36
C THR A 904 -11.77 -31.23 37.05
N GLU A 905 -11.98 -30.33 38.01
CA GLU A 905 -12.58 -29.01 37.83
C GLU A 905 -11.69 -28.12 36.97
N ALA A 906 -10.38 -28.16 37.22
CA ALA A 906 -9.42 -27.41 36.35
C ALA A 906 -9.38 -27.95 34.94
N MET A 907 -9.51 -29.25 34.72
CA MET A 907 -9.60 -29.87 33.38
C MET A 907 -10.89 -29.47 32.67
N ALA A 908 -12.02 -29.43 33.36
CA ALA A 908 -13.29 -28.93 32.82
C ALA A 908 -13.15 -27.46 32.36
N ALA A 909 -12.60 -26.61 33.24
CA ALA A 909 -12.33 -25.20 32.90
C ALA A 909 -11.36 -25.05 31.73
N LEU A 910 -10.35 -25.91 31.62
CA LEU A 910 -9.42 -25.90 30.46
C LEU A 910 -10.15 -26.24 29.15
N LYS A 911 -11.03 -27.25 29.14
CA LYS A 911 -11.84 -27.59 27.96
C LYS A 911 -12.76 -26.44 27.59
N TYR A 912 -13.41 -25.79 28.58
CA TYR A 912 -14.27 -24.65 28.39
C TYR A 912 -13.51 -23.46 27.76
N VAL A 913 -12.36 -23.10 28.29
CA VAL A 913 -11.51 -22.02 27.75
C VAL A 913 -11.08 -22.30 26.31
N LYS A 914 -10.91 -23.56 25.92
CA LYS A 914 -10.59 -23.98 24.54
C LYS A 914 -11.81 -24.03 23.64
N SER A 915 -13.04 -24.07 24.17
CA SER A 915 -14.25 -24.18 23.38
C SER A 915 -14.41 -23.02 22.39
N LYS A 916 -15.03 -23.29 21.26
CA LYS A 916 -15.37 -22.26 20.27
C LYS A 916 -16.34 -21.25 20.86
N PHE A 917 -17.32 -21.71 21.63
CA PHE A 917 -18.31 -20.89 22.33
C PHE A 917 -17.64 -19.83 23.23
N ALA A 918 -16.77 -20.22 24.13
CA ALA A 918 -16.09 -19.29 25.04
C ALA A 918 -15.20 -18.30 24.28
N ARG A 919 -14.49 -18.76 23.26
CA ARG A 919 -13.61 -17.91 22.46
C ARG A 919 -14.38 -16.96 21.54
N THR A 920 -15.60 -17.29 21.12
CA THR A 920 -16.50 -16.37 20.42
C THR A 920 -16.81 -15.17 21.31
N LEU A 921 -17.23 -15.41 22.53
CA LEU A 921 -17.57 -14.35 23.49
C LEU A 921 -16.33 -13.56 23.96
N LEU A 922 -15.20 -14.24 24.14
CA LEU A 922 -13.91 -13.59 24.37
C LEU A 922 -13.56 -12.64 23.20
N GLY A 923 -13.80 -13.05 21.96
CA GLY A 923 -13.50 -12.28 20.75
C GLY A 923 -14.25 -10.96 20.62
N ILE A 924 -15.36 -10.80 21.34
CA ILE A 924 -16.11 -9.52 21.38
C ILE A 924 -15.25 -8.39 21.95
N LEU A 925 -14.51 -8.64 23.01
CA LEU A 925 -13.69 -7.65 23.71
C LEU A 925 -12.19 -7.76 23.42
N LYS A 926 -11.71 -8.95 23.05
CA LYS A 926 -10.31 -9.19 22.73
C LYS A 926 -9.99 -8.76 21.29
N VAL A 927 -9.91 -7.46 21.04
CA VAL A 927 -9.61 -6.86 19.71
C VAL A 927 -8.14 -6.49 19.51
N THR A 928 -7.29 -6.87 20.45
CA THR A 928 -5.83 -6.70 20.39
C THR A 928 -5.16 -7.98 20.92
N GLN A 929 -3.85 -8.01 20.93
CA GLN A 929 -3.08 -9.09 21.52
C GLN A 929 -3.29 -9.23 23.05
N ASP A 930 -3.81 -8.21 23.73
CA ASP A 930 -4.01 -8.25 25.19
C ASP A 930 -5.15 -9.21 25.55
N ASN A 931 -4.87 -10.07 26.52
CA ASN A 931 -5.78 -11.08 27.05
C ASN A 931 -5.86 -10.91 28.57
N SER A 932 -6.31 -9.73 28.97
CA SER A 932 -6.47 -9.36 30.38
C SER A 932 -7.77 -9.93 30.97
N LYS A 933 -7.92 -9.86 32.28
CA LYS A 933 -9.15 -10.22 33.01
C LYS A 933 -10.40 -9.59 32.36
N GLU A 934 -10.34 -8.33 31.98
CA GLU A 934 -11.47 -7.57 31.45
C GLU A 934 -11.98 -8.08 30.09
N THR A 935 -11.12 -8.69 29.29
CA THR A 935 -11.53 -9.26 27.99
C THR A 935 -12.47 -10.47 28.15
N TRP A 936 -12.48 -11.11 29.30
CA TRP A 936 -13.32 -12.27 29.60
C TRP A 936 -14.67 -11.92 30.24
N ARG A 937 -15.03 -10.68 30.40
CA ARG A 937 -16.24 -10.26 31.13
C ARG A 937 -17.55 -10.66 30.44
N PHE A 938 -17.52 -11.02 29.13
CA PHE A 938 -18.71 -11.53 28.44
C PHE A 938 -18.73 -13.04 28.28
N VAL A 939 -17.70 -13.72 28.73
CA VAL A 939 -17.68 -15.19 28.80
C VAL A 939 -18.41 -15.61 30.07
N PRO A 940 -19.51 -16.40 30.00
CA PRO A 940 -20.24 -16.81 31.18
C PRO A 940 -19.45 -17.81 32.01
N LEU A 941 -19.52 -17.65 33.33
CA LEU A 941 -19.01 -18.66 34.28
C LEU A 941 -19.90 -19.91 34.24
N GLN A 942 -19.28 -21.07 34.12
CA GLN A 942 -19.95 -22.36 34.18
C GLN A 942 -19.72 -23.04 35.51
N ASP A 943 -20.56 -24.02 35.84
CA ASP A 943 -20.26 -24.99 36.92
C ASP A 943 -19.28 -26.05 36.38
N PHE A 944 -18.09 -26.14 36.96
CA PHE A 944 -17.05 -27.09 36.55
C PHE A 944 -17.02 -28.35 37.40
N THR A 945 -17.95 -28.49 38.36
CA THR A 945 -18.06 -29.67 39.24
C THR A 945 -18.80 -30.84 38.56
N SER A 946 -18.79 -31.98 39.15
CA SER A 946 -19.55 -33.15 38.68
C SER A 946 -21.09 -32.98 38.69
N LYS A 947 -21.60 -31.86 39.21
CA LYS A 947 -23.04 -31.52 39.24
C LYS A 947 -23.43 -30.60 38.06
N SER A 948 -22.50 -30.28 37.20
CA SER A 948 -22.74 -29.42 36.05
C SER A 948 -23.79 -29.99 35.10
N ASP A 949 -24.55 -29.11 34.48
CA ASP A 949 -25.43 -29.40 33.33
C ASP A 949 -24.66 -29.67 32.02
N ILE A 950 -23.35 -29.46 32.03
CA ILE A 950 -22.44 -29.77 30.91
C ILE A 950 -21.62 -31.03 31.30
N ASP A 951 -21.60 -32.00 30.40
CA ASP A 951 -20.74 -33.19 30.54
C ASP A 951 -19.30 -32.84 30.11
N TRP A 952 -18.46 -32.54 31.10
CA TRP A 952 -17.06 -32.13 30.87
C TRP A 952 -16.14 -33.30 30.51
N GLU A 953 -16.58 -34.53 30.55
CA GLU A 953 -15.79 -35.67 30.09
C GLU A 953 -15.71 -35.76 28.58
N LYS A 954 -16.68 -35.19 27.90
CA LYS A 954 -16.78 -35.14 26.44
C LYS A 954 -15.66 -34.34 25.77
N SER A 955 -15.54 -34.51 24.47
CA SER A 955 -14.64 -33.73 23.63
C SER A 955 -15.04 -32.25 23.60
N VAL A 956 -14.09 -31.35 23.30
CA VAL A 956 -14.36 -29.90 23.21
C VAL A 956 -15.49 -29.60 22.22
N ALA A 957 -15.57 -30.34 21.09
CA ALA A 957 -16.61 -30.14 20.09
C ALA A 957 -18.02 -30.59 20.59
N GLU A 958 -18.09 -31.61 21.42
CA GLU A 958 -19.36 -32.05 22.04
C GLU A 958 -19.76 -31.06 23.14
N ILE A 959 -18.81 -30.53 23.89
CA ILE A 959 -19.03 -29.47 24.86
C ILE A 959 -19.58 -28.22 24.20
N ASP A 960 -19.01 -27.81 23.02
CA ASP A 960 -19.54 -26.70 22.24
C ASP A 960 -21.01 -26.90 21.88
N ARG A 961 -21.41 -28.09 21.42
CA ARG A 961 -22.82 -28.40 21.11
C ARG A 961 -23.75 -28.31 22.34
N GLN A 962 -23.30 -28.79 23.49
CA GLN A 962 -24.05 -28.64 24.72
C GLN A 962 -24.23 -27.17 25.12
N LEU A 963 -23.17 -26.36 24.97
CA LEU A 963 -23.23 -24.93 25.23
C LEU A 963 -24.15 -24.20 24.24
N TYR A 964 -24.12 -24.55 22.95
CA TYR A 964 -25.04 -23.99 21.94
C TYR A 964 -26.51 -24.28 22.31
N ALA A 965 -26.79 -25.51 22.71
CA ALA A 965 -28.13 -25.90 23.15
C ALA A 965 -28.55 -25.19 24.42
N LYS A 966 -27.66 -25.09 25.42
CA LYS A 966 -27.91 -24.42 26.71
C LYS A 966 -28.32 -22.95 26.53
N TYR A 967 -27.70 -22.25 25.57
CA TYR A 967 -27.94 -20.84 25.30
C TYR A 967 -28.86 -20.59 24.07
N GLU A 968 -29.53 -21.64 23.59
CA GLU A 968 -30.54 -21.60 22.51
C GLU A 968 -30.03 -20.81 21.27
N LEU A 969 -28.79 -21.11 20.84
CA LEU A 969 -28.22 -20.47 19.64
C LEU A 969 -28.92 -20.95 18.38
N SER A 970 -29.17 -20.05 17.42
CA SER A 970 -29.76 -20.40 16.14
C SER A 970 -28.73 -21.09 15.22
N GLU A 971 -29.21 -21.79 14.18
CA GLU A 971 -28.38 -22.43 13.18
C GLU A 971 -27.43 -21.45 12.49
N GLU A 972 -27.86 -20.20 12.27
CA GLU A 972 -27.03 -19.14 11.70
C GLU A 972 -25.89 -18.73 12.64
N GLU A 973 -26.20 -18.56 13.95
CA GLU A 973 -25.22 -18.25 14.98
C GLU A 973 -24.20 -19.38 15.17
N ILE A 974 -24.68 -20.64 15.14
CA ILE A 974 -23.82 -21.83 15.19
C ILE A 974 -22.91 -21.90 13.97
N THR A 975 -23.48 -21.71 12.78
CA THR A 975 -22.71 -21.68 11.51
C THR A 975 -21.64 -20.59 11.54
N PHE A 976 -21.97 -19.40 12.06
CA PHE A 976 -21.00 -18.34 12.24
C PHE A 976 -19.84 -18.77 13.17
N ILE A 977 -20.16 -19.33 14.34
CA ILE A 977 -19.14 -19.80 15.30
C ILE A 977 -18.27 -20.88 14.64
N GLU A 978 -18.88 -21.88 14.01
CA GLU A 978 -18.16 -23.01 13.42
C GLU A 978 -17.23 -22.60 12.29
N SER A 979 -17.63 -21.61 11.49
CA SER A 979 -16.83 -21.10 10.37
C SER A 979 -15.72 -20.11 10.78
N MET A 980 -16.01 -19.26 11.77
CA MET A 980 -15.10 -18.18 12.16
C MET A 980 -14.08 -18.60 13.22
N ILE A 981 -14.42 -19.53 14.11
CA ILE A 981 -13.57 -19.91 15.25
C ILE A 981 -12.78 -21.17 14.93
N LYS A 982 -11.47 -21.07 14.89
CA LYS A 982 -10.59 -22.22 14.63
C LYS A 982 -10.67 -23.25 15.77
N PRO A 983 -10.66 -24.57 15.50
CA PRO A 983 -10.62 -25.59 16.55
C PRO A 983 -9.32 -25.52 17.36
N MET A 984 -9.38 -25.95 18.64
CA MET A 984 -8.23 -26.07 19.54
C MET A 984 -8.15 -27.45 20.14
#